data_52e81b741086368ba3175e9b398cb11b
#
_entry.id   52e81b741086368ba3175e9b398cb11b
#
_cell.length_a   1.000
_cell.length_b   1.000
_cell.length_c   1.000
_cell.angle_alpha   90.00
_cell.angle_beta   90.00
_cell.angle_gamma   90.00
#
_symmetry.space_group_name_H-M   'P 1'
#
loop_
_entity.id
_entity.type
_entity.pdbx_description
1 polymer ?
#
loop_
_entity_poly.entity_id
_entity_poly.type
_entity_poly.pdbx_seq_one_letter_code
_entity_poly.pdbx_strand_id
1 'polypeptide(L)'
;MKGKRGLRDFAVLLGAVGLVALTGCREVLNAPRPVSEYATNTIFSTFSLSPKTLDPQVSYSQGESVFVYLTYEPPYAYHYLKRPFTLEARSVECVAVPEYLDQDGKVLSHNAPASSIAVSRYTLKVKSGIFFAPHPAFAKDETGSYRYHNLPEKTAASLSSPLDLPYKDTRELVADDFVYAIKRMASPRLVSPVLLVLGEHMPGLTDLSRRLEKKEATNRPTWLDLRSEALEGVRTLDRMTFQIDVKGKYPQFSNWLAMSFFAPVPWEAEAFYANEKLKEGNITLASWPVGTGPYYMAVSRQNREHVLKKNPLFHTVLYPCEGDQNDEKEGFLKDCGKKLPLTDRIVLTIEKESVPTTSKFLQGFYDSPEITRLDVGQGFMTAALDNPEKGKLYEERRLQFPKTVGSNITYLGFNWLDPVVGGGKTASQARRNRLLRQAVSIALNWEEKISIFNVGQGMAAAGPLPPGFFGWRADSPASFNPVVYKKGSDGRVMRRSLSEAKRLLKAAGYPDGRDAKTGQPLVLNFDWQGAAAGSRAYLEWVTRQFAKLGIQLEIRATDYNRFQDKMQKGAAQIYVWGWLADYPDAENFLFLLYGKNGKVAYGGENASNYVNPEYDRLFETMRYLEDGPEKARLIDRMISIVQEDAPWSFGTFSTAVAASHHWVKNLKPTQIIQDRLMYIGIDAAEREAAVRAWNRPILWPLGVIAGLIVLFLFGVRHVLRARARRKVSSRSAP
;
A
#
# COMPACT_ATOMS: atom_id res chain seq x y z
N MET A 1 40.53 62.66 -25.10
CA MET A 1 40.74 61.22 -25.46
C MET A 1 40.40 60.25 -24.39
N LYS A 2 40.08 60.61 -23.14
CA LYS A 2 39.74 59.67 -22.04
C LYS A 2 38.32 59.08 -22.09
N GLY A 3 37.37 59.65 -22.86
CA GLY A 3 35.97 59.15 -22.90
C GLY A 3 35.71 57.98 -23.86
N LYS A 4 36.60 57.68 -24.80
CA LYS A 4 36.43 56.61 -25.79
C LYS A 4 36.90 55.21 -25.25
N ARG A 5 37.85 55.17 -24.29
CA ARG A 5 38.34 53.92 -23.71
C ARG A 5 37.28 53.27 -22.78
N GLY A 6 36.64 54.03 -21.90
CA GLY A 6 35.64 53.51 -21.00
C GLY A 6 34.39 52.89 -21.67
N LEU A 7 34.04 53.33 -22.88
CA LEU A 7 32.90 52.78 -23.64
C LEU A 7 33.28 51.45 -24.30
N ARG A 8 34.51 51.31 -24.71
CA ARG A 8 35.03 50.10 -25.36
C ARG A 8 35.21 49.00 -24.29
N ASP A 9 35.71 49.38 -23.11
CA ASP A 9 35.90 48.44 -21.98
C ASP A 9 34.56 47.95 -21.40
N PHE A 10 33.55 48.84 -21.36
CA PHE A 10 32.19 48.48 -20.91
C PHE A 10 31.44 47.60 -21.92
N ALA A 11 31.62 47.85 -23.25
CA ALA A 11 31.04 47.00 -24.28
C ALA A 11 31.71 45.63 -24.34
N VAL A 12 33.01 45.54 -24.08
CA VAL A 12 33.76 44.28 -23.98
C VAL A 12 33.34 43.52 -22.71
N LEU A 13 33.12 44.23 -21.58
CA LEU A 13 32.63 43.59 -20.36
C LEU A 13 31.20 43.05 -20.52
N LEU A 14 30.30 43.80 -21.17
CA LEU A 14 28.95 43.35 -21.49
C LEU A 14 28.95 42.20 -22.50
N GLY A 15 29.83 42.24 -23.50
CA GLY A 15 30.03 41.13 -24.44
C GLY A 15 30.58 39.87 -23.76
N ALA A 16 31.54 40.04 -22.85
CA ALA A 16 32.10 38.91 -22.06
C ALA A 16 31.10 38.33 -21.08
N VAL A 17 30.32 39.16 -20.37
CA VAL A 17 29.23 38.71 -19.48
C VAL A 17 28.12 38.03 -20.29
N GLY A 18 27.77 38.56 -21.47
CA GLY A 18 26.82 37.91 -22.37
C GLY A 18 27.32 36.56 -22.92
N LEU A 19 28.61 36.48 -23.27
CA LEU A 19 29.21 35.23 -23.75
C LEU A 19 29.34 34.18 -22.63
N VAL A 20 29.70 34.59 -21.42
CA VAL A 20 29.75 33.70 -20.22
C VAL A 20 28.35 33.26 -19.82
N ALA A 21 27.34 34.13 -19.90
CA ALA A 21 25.95 33.76 -19.69
C ALA A 21 25.43 32.77 -20.76
N LEU A 22 25.85 32.90 -22.00
CA LEU A 22 25.43 32.02 -23.10
C LEU A 22 26.18 30.68 -23.12
N THR A 23 27.41 30.61 -22.61
CA THR A 23 28.21 29.37 -22.59
C THR A 23 28.08 28.59 -21.28
N GLY A 24 27.77 29.26 -20.15
CA GLY A 24 27.64 28.65 -18.83
C GLY A 24 26.29 28.01 -18.53
N CYS A 25 25.24 28.33 -19.30
CA CYS A 25 23.87 27.95 -18.99
C CYS A 25 23.34 26.79 -19.85
N ARG A 26 24.15 25.76 -20.06
CA ARG A 26 23.64 24.46 -20.60
C ARG A 26 23.16 23.51 -19.50
N GLU A 27 23.44 23.83 -18.24
CA GLU A 27 23.02 23.00 -17.09
C GLU A 27 21.58 23.31 -16.65
N VAL A 28 20.90 22.28 -16.20
CA VAL A 28 19.55 22.38 -15.62
C VAL A 28 19.66 23.13 -14.29
N LEU A 29 19.05 24.31 -14.18
CA LEU A 29 19.18 25.18 -13.01
C LEU A 29 18.20 24.87 -11.89
N ASN A 30 17.09 24.21 -12.21
CA ASN A 30 15.98 23.91 -11.30
C ASN A 30 15.95 22.46 -10.81
N ALA A 31 16.97 21.67 -11.11
CA ALA A 31 17.03 20.29 -10.64
C ALA A 31 17.23 20.23 -9.13
N PRO A 32 16.42 19.42 -8.41
CA PRO A 32 16.54 19.25 -6.96
C PRO A 32 17.82 18.48 -6.56
N ARG A 33 18.47 17.84 -7.53
CA ARG A 33 19.71 17.05 -7.38
C ARG A 33 20.66 17.35 -8.54
N PRO A 34 21.96 17.10 -8.40
CA PRO A 34 22.91 17.16 -9.53
C PRO A 34 22.41 16.34 -10.72
N VAL A 35 22.45 16.89 -11.91
CA VAL A 35 21.91 16.22 -13.13
C VAL A 35 22.60 14.87 -13.38
N SER A 36 23.87 14.74 -13.02
CA SER A 36 24.62 13.47 -13.09
C SER A 36 24.00 12.33 -12.27
N GLU A 37 23.25 12.63 -11.21
CA GLU A 37 22.54 11.59 -10.44
C GLU A 37 21.45 10.92 -11.28
N TYR A 38 20.84 11.65 -12.23
CA TYR A 38 19.80 11.08 -13.10
C TYR A 38 20.35 10.11 -14.16
N ALA A 39 21.66 10.07 -14.36
CA ALA A 39 22.34 9.07 -15.18
C ALA A 39 22.65 7.77 -14.44
N THR A 40 22.34 7.67 -13.14
CA THR A 40 22.63 6.48 -12.33
C THR A 40 21.47 5.48 -12.34
N ASN A 41 21.75 4.20 -12.12
CA ASN A 41 20.73 3.15 -12.00
C ASN A 41 19.99 3.27 -10.66
N THR A 42 19.17 4.31 -10.54
CA THR A 42 18.46 4.70 -9.30
C THR A 42 17.00 4.96 -9.61
N ILE A 43 16.10 4.51 -8.73
CA ILE A 43 14.69 4.93 -8.72
C ILE A 43 14.59 6.23 -7.93
N PHE A 44 14.05 7.29 -8.54
CA PHE A 44 13.68 8.53 -7.86
C PHE A 44 12.16 8.62 -7.76
N SER A 45 11.64 8.70 -6.54
CA SER A 45 10.22 8.83 -6.30
C SER A 45 9.91 9.62 -5.02
N THR A 46 8.64 9.70 -4.67
CA THR A 46 8.18 10.42 -3.50
C THR A 46 7.34 9.54 -2.57
N PHE A 47 7.12 10.05 -1.38
CA PHE A 47 6.12 9.58 -0.43
C PHE A 47 5.52 10.78 0.30
N SER A 48 4.27 10.68 0.71
CA SER A 48 3.54 11.79 1.36
C SER A 48 3.57 11.75 2.88
N LEU A 49 3.72 10.55 3.46
CA LEU A 49 3.74 10.32 4.90
C LEU A 49 4.99 9.51 5.28
N SER A 50 5.74 9.99 6.26
CA SER A 50 6.86 9.22 6.82
C SER A 50 6.37 7.95 7.49
N PRO A 51 7.07 6.81 7.30
CA PRO A 51 6.75 5.58 8.01
C PRO A 51 6.88 5.81 9.53
N LYS A 52 5.92 5.28 10.27
CA LYS A 52 5.95 5.31 11.75
C LYS A 52 6.93 4.30 12.30
N THR A 53 6.99 3.14 11.67
CA THR A 53 7.87 2.05 12.04
C THR A 53 8.24 1.20 10.82
N LEU A 54 9.50 0.75 10.80
CA LEU A 54 9.99 -0.25 9.84
C LEU A 54 10.29 -1.59 10.52
N ASP A 55 9.86 -1.76 11.78
CA ASP A 55 9.95 -3.03 12.48
C ASP A 55 8.96 -4.03 11.87
N PRO A 56 9.42 -5.18 11.34
CA PRO A 56 8.57 -6.07 10.57
C PRO A 56 7.47 -6.74 11.39
N GLN A 57 7.62 -6.89 12.73
CA GLN A 57 6.59 -7.45 13.59
C GLN A 57 5.54 -6.44 14.06
N VAL A 58 5.71 -5.14 13.70
CA VAL A 58 4.81 -4.04 14.10
C VAL A 58 4.21 -3.32 12.90
N SER A 59 4.97 -3.19 11.82
CA SER A 59 4.55 -2.46 10.61
C SER A 59 3.35 -3.12 9.93
N TYR A 60 2.27 -2.36 9.75
CA TYR A 60 1.02 -2.85 9.14
C TYR A 60 0.34 -1.79 8.27
N SER A 61 1.09 -0.88 7.69
CA SER A 61 0.56 0.10 6.76
C SER A 61 1.15 -0.05 5.37
N GLN A 62 0.36 0.24 4.33
CA GLN A 62 0.78 0.13 2.93
C GLN A 62 2.01 1.00 2.63
N GLY A 63 2.11 2.20 3.26
CA GLY A 63 3.25 3.10 3.07
C GLY A 63 4.54 2.57 3.68
N GLU A 64 4.47 1.78 4.74
CA GLU A 64 5.60 1.15 5.42
C GLU A 64 6.02 -0.15 4.74
N SER A 65 5.06 -0.94 4.26
CA SER A 65 5.28 -2.27 3.67
C SER A 65 6.36 -2.24 2.59
N VAL A 66 6.36 -1.23 1.71
CA VAL A 66 7.35 -1.11 0.64
C VAL A 66 8.79 -1.04 1.19
N PHE A 67 9.03 -0.33 2.29
CA PHE A 67 10.35 -0.27 2.93
C PHE A 67 10.69 -1.59 3.61
N VAL A 68 9.72 -2.16 4.33
CA VAL A 68 9.91 -3.39 5.12
C VAL A 68 10.27 -4.56 4.20
N TYR A 69 9.52 -4.79 3.13
CA TYR A 69 9.78 -5.91 2.21
C TYR A 69 11.00 -5.70 1.29
N LEU A 70 11.53 -4.48 1.21
CA LEU A 70 12.81 -4.23 0.55
C LEU A 70 14.01 -4.48 1.46
N THR A 71 13.81 -4.50 2.80
CA THR A 71 14.89 -4.66 3.77
C THR A 71 14.86 -6.00 4.50
N TYR A 72 13.70 -6.65 4.55
CA TYR A 72 13.50 -7.97 5.15
C TYR A 72 12.91 -8.96 4.16
N GLU A 73 13.16 -10.25 4.38
CA GLU A 73 12.58 -11.32 3.59
C GLU A 73 11.84 -12.32 4.48
N PRO A 74 10.51 -12.44 4.35
CA PRO A 74 9.76 -13.54 4.94
C PRO A 74 10.18 -14.91 4.38
N PRO A 75 9.74 -16.04 4.97
CA PRO A 75 9.93 -17.37 4.41
C PRO A 75 9.46 -17.51 2.97
N TYR A 76 8.30 -16.94 2.65
CA TYR A 76 7.66 -16.99 1.34
C TYR A 76 7.48 -15.60 0.72
N ALA A 77 7.25 -15.59 -0.59
CA ALA A 77 6.81 -14.43 -1.35
C ALA A 77 5.77 -14.86 -2.38
N TYR A 78 5.14 -13.91 -3.04
CA TYR A 78 4.30 -14.20 -4.21
C TYR A 78 5.08 -14.01 -5.49
N HIS A 79 4.89 -14.93 -6.44
CA HIS A 79 5.46 -14.80 -7.77
C HIS A 79 5.03 -13.48 -8.43
N TYR A 80 6.00 -12.68 -8.92
CA TYR A 80 5.76 -11.30 -9.35
C TYR A 80 4.70 -11.19 -10.47
N LEU A 81 4.73 -12.09 -11.44
CA LEU A 81 3.92 -11.97 -12.65
C LEU A 81 2.68 -12.87 -12.67
N LYS A 82 2.71 -14.06 -12.06
CA LYS A 82 1.61 -15.04 -12.14
C LYS A 82 0.32 -14.57 -11.48
N ARG A 83 -0.79 -14.86 -12.16
CA ARG A 83 -2.15 -14.72 -11.63
C ARG A 83 -2.97 -15.99 -11.97
N PRO A 84 -3.74 -16.55 -11.01
CA PRO A 84 -3.87 -16.16 -9.59
C PRO A 84 -2.51 -16.09 -8.87
N PHE A 85 -2.47 -15.34 -7.76
CA PHE A 85 -1.25 -15.21 -6.97
C PHE A 85 -0.76 -16.58 -6.51
N THR A 86 0.52 -16.85 -6.71
CA THR A 86 1.15 -18.13 -6.37
C THR A 86 2.28 -17.89 -5.39
N LEU A 87 2.31 -18.63 -4.28
CA LEU A 87 3.40 -18.58 -3.31
C LEU A 87 4.67 -19.23 -3.89
N GLU A 88 5.81 -18.66 -3.56
CA GLU A 88 7.14 -19.18 -3.82
C GLU A 88 8.03 -19.11 -2.57
N ALA A 89 8.98 -20.02 -2.46
CA ALA A 89 9.95 -20.01 -1.38
C ALA A 89 10.96 -18.86 -1.57
N ARG A 90 11.07 -17.96 -0.58
CA ARG A 90 12.00 -16.83 -0.62
C ARG A 90 13.30 -17.13 0.16
N SER A 91 13.23 -17.18 1.48
CA SER A 91 14.36 -17.45 2.36
C SER A 91 14.47 -18.90 2.83
N VAL A 92 13.49 -19.74 2.49
CA VAL A 92 13.47 -21.19 2.73
C VAL A 92 13.55 -21.98 1.44
N GLU A 93 13.88 -23.27 1.52
CA GLU A 93 14.14 -24.11 0.34
C GLU A 93 12.87 -24.38 -0.51
N CYS A 94 11.72 -24.57 0.13
CA CYS A 94 10.44 -24.83 -0.54
C CYS A 94 9.25 -24.28 0.24
N VAL A 95 8.10 -24.20 -0.41
CA VAL A 95 6.82 -23.98 0.27
C VAL A 95 6.46 -25.28 0.98
N ALA A 96 6.44 -25.26 2.30
CA ALA A 96 6.20 -26.43 3.11
C ALA A 96 4.76 -26.94 3.00
N VAL A 97 4.61 -28.23 2.83
CA VAL A 97 3.35 -28.95 2.98
C VAL A 97 3.24 -29.37 4.44
N PRO A 98 2.18 -28.98 5.19
CA PRO A 98 2.09 -29.31 6.60
C PRO A 98 1.85 -30.81 6.84
N GLU A 99 2.44 -31.34 7.90
CA GLU A 99 2.04 -32.62 8.48
C GLU A 99 0.84 -32.39 9.36
N TYR A 100 -0.22 -33.20 9.21
CA TYR A 100 -1.39 -33.17 10.08
C TYR A 100 -1.27 -34.20 11.20
N LEU A 101 -1.46 -33.75 12.44
CA LEU A 101 -1.36 -34.58 13.64
C LEU A 101 -2.71 -34.61 14.36
N ASP A 102 -3.06 -35.78 14.92
CA ASP A 102 -4.19 -35.91 15.86
C ASP A 102 -3.81 -35.44 17.28
N GLN A 103 -4.74 -35.63 18.23
CA GLN A 103 -4.53 -35.21 19.62
C GLN A 103 -3.41 -35.99 20.33
N ASP A 104 -3.10 -37.20 19.86
CA ASP A 104 -2.04 -38.04 20.38
C ASP A 104 -0.69 -37.83 19.66
N GLY A 105 -0.65 -36.90 18.74
CA GLY A 105 0.57 -36.57 17.95
C GLY A 105 0.86 -37.54 16.82
N LYS A 106 -0.08 -38.40 16.44
CA LYS A 106 0.05 -39.35 15.34
C LYS A 106 -0.18 -38.63 14.02
N VAL A 107 0.68 -38.89 13.03
CA VAL A 107 0.56 -38.33 11.68
C VAL A 107 -0.68 -38.89 10.99
N LEU A 108 -1.49 -38.00 10.45
CA LEU A 108 -2.71 -38.29 9.71
C LEU A 108 -2.48 -38.14 8.20
N SER A 109 -3.36 -38.78 7.42
CA SER A 109 -3.39 -38.56 5.96
C SER A 109 -3.73 -37.10 5.63
N HIS A 110 -3.21 -36.60 4.51
CA HIS A 110 -3.52 -35.27 3.99
C HIS A 110 -5.03 -35.03 3.79
N ASN A 111 -5.78 -36.09 3.50
CA ASN A 111 -7.24 -36.06 3.31
C ASN A 111 -8.02 -36.27 4.60
N ALA A 112 -7.36 -36.29 5.76
CA ALA A 112 -8.05 -36.44 7.03
C ALA A 112 -9.08 -35.32 7.25
N PRO A 113 -10.24 -35.62 7.84
CA PRO A 113 -11.23 -34.61 8.17
C PRO A 113 -10.62 -33.54 9.08
N ALA A 114 -10.96 -32.28 8.84
CA ALA A 114 -10.43 -31.16 9.64
C ALA A 114 -10.68 -31.33 11.15
N SER A 115 -11.81 -31.96 11.52
CA SER A 115 -12.18 -32.27 12.93
C SER A 115 -11.26 -33.28 13.63
N SER A 116 -10.51 -34.09 12.88
CA SER A 116 -9.55 -35.06 13.45
C SER A 116 -8.14 -34.48 13.56
N ILE A 117 -7.88 -33.34 12.98
CA ILE A 117 -6.57 -32.68 12.97
C ILE A 117 -6.48 -31.74 14.17
N ALA A 118 -5.60 -32.06 15.10
CA ALA A 118 -5.32 -31.21 16.26
C ALA A 118 -4.24 -30.19 15.97
N VAL A 119 -3.25 -30.55 15.13
CA VAL A 119 -2.11 -29.69 14.78
C VAL A 119 -1.77 -29.83 13.30
N SER A 120 -1.53 -28.69 12.65
CA SER A 120 -0.84 -28.60 11.36
C SER A 120 0.61 -28.18 11.62
N ARG A 121 1.56 -29.05 11.33
CA ARG A 121 2.99 -28.85 11.57
C ARG A 121 3.72 -28.46 10.29
N TYR A 122 4.30 -27.29 10.27
CA TYR A 122 5.11 -26.77 9.17
C TYR A 122 6.58 -26.92 9.51
N THR A 123 7.34 -27.69 8.72
CA THR A 123 8.79 -27.80 8.83
C THR A 123 9.43 -26.97 7.72
N LEU A 124 10.19 -25.94 8.10
CA LEU A 124 10.80 -25.00 7.19
C LEU A 124 12.32 -25.10 7.26
N LYS A 125 12.96 -25.31 6.11
CA LYS A 125 14.40 -25.37 5.98
C LYS A 125 14.92 -24.08 5.33
N VAL A 126 15.74 -23.34 6.05
CA VAL A 126 16.35 -22.08 5.60
C VAL A 126 17.37 -22.36 4.51
N LYS A 127 17.40 -21.55 3.45
CA LYS A 127 18.41 -21.62 2.40
C LYS A 127 19.77 -21.24 2.96
N SER A 128 20.80 -22.02 2.68
CA SER A 128 22.19 -21.68 3.03
C SER A 128 22.70 -20.50 2.20
N GLY A 129 23.65 -19.76 2.75
CA GLY A 129 24.32 -18.66 2.04
C GLY A 129 23.50 -17.35 1.97
N ILE A 130 22.44 -17.22 2.76
CA ILE A 130 21.73 -15.94 2.97
C ILE A 130 22.38 -15.21 4.13
N PHE A 131 22.77 -13.96 3.93
CA PHE A 131 23.43 -13.13 4.93
C PHE A 131 22.64 -11.87 5.23
N PHE A 132 22.69 -11.41 6.47
CA PHE A 132 22.19 -10.08 6.83
C PHE A 132 22.99 -8.99 6.13
N ALA A 133 22.37 -7.86 5.84
CA ALA A 133 23.10 -6.70 5.34
C ALA A 133 24.17 -6.26 6.35
N PRO A 134 25.36 -5.84 5.90
CA PRO A 134 26.44 -5.44 6.79
C PRO A 134 26.01 -4.33 7.77
N HIS A 135 26.14 -4.57 9.07
CA HIS A 135 25.67 -3.65 10.11
C HIS A 135 26.59 -3.63 11.32
N PRO A 136 26.73 -2.48 12.05
CA PRO A 136 27.53 -2.40 13.27
C PRO A 136 27.12 -3.36 14.38
N ALA A 137 25.86 -3.76 14.44
CA ALA A 137 25.36 -4.73 15.43
C ALA A 137 26.09 -6.07 15.40
N PHE A 138 26.65 -6.45 14.25
CA PHE A 138 27.40 -7.71 14.10
C PHE A 138 28.91 -7.56 14.32
N ALA A 139 29.42 -6.32 14.37
CA ALA A 139 30.85 -6.07 14.47
C ALA A 139 31.43 -6.59 15.79
N LYS A 140 32.44 -7.44 15.70
CA LYS A 140 33.18 -7.99 16.86
C LYS A 140 34.55 -7.36 17.00
N ASP A 141 35.07 -7.39 18.23
CA ASP A 141 36.45 -7.04 18.51
C ASP A 141 37.38 -8.27 18.41
N GLU A 142 38.64 -8.08 18.70
CA GLU A 142 39.65 -9.13 18.64
C GLU A 142 39.40 -10.28 19.63
N THR A 143 38.60 -10.05 20.67
CA THR A 143 38.18 -11.07 21.65
C THR A 143 36.95 -11.85 21.22
N GLY A 144 36.30 -11.46 20.11
CA GLY A 144 35.04 -12.03 19.64
C GLY A 144 33.80 -11.42 20.31
N SER A 145 33.97 -10.41 21.17
CA SER A 145 32.87 -9.70 21.82
C SER A 145 32.24 -8.67 20.88
N TYR A 146 30.93 -8.45 20.98
CA TYR A 146 30.25 -7.45 20.15
C TYR A 146 30.68 -6.04 20.50
N ARG A 147 31.37 -5.39 19.57
CA ARG A 147 32.04 -4.10 19.75
C ARG A 147 31.10 -2.97 20.19
N TYR A 148 29.83 -3.00 19.75
CA TYR A 148 28.95 -1.87 19.91
C TYR A 148 27.65 -2.16 20.70
N HIS A 149 27.51 -3.33 21.31
CA HIS A 149 26.37 -3.60 22.18
C HIS A 149 26.38 -2.78 23.47
N ASN A 150 27.57 -2.37 23.91
CA ASN A 150 27.79 -1.50 25.09
C ASN A 150 28.41 -0.17 24.66
N LEU A 151 27.81 0.57 23.73
CA LEU A 151 28.32 1.87 23.31
C LEU A 151 28.32 2.86 24.46
N PRO A 152 29.47 3.60 24.67
CA PRO A 152 29.49 4.72 25.59
C PRO A 152 28.44 5.77 25.22
N GLU A 153 27.76 6.34 26.23
CA GLU A 153 26.70 7.33 26.02
C GLU A 153 27.13 8.49 25.11
N LYS A 154 28.33 9.04 25.33
CA LYS A 154 28.90 10.12 24.53
C LYS A 154 29.01 9.75 23.05
N THR A 155 29.43 8.53 22.73
CA THR A 155 29.52 8.04 21.36
C THR A 155 28.13 7.84 20.77
N ALA A 156 27.24 7.16 21.51
CA ALA A 156 25.88 6.92 21.05
C ALA A 156 25.13 8.24 20.77
N ALA A 157 25.25 9.25 21.62
CA ALA A 157 24.64 10.56 21.47
C ALA A 157 25.20 11.39 20.29
N SER A 158 26.39 11.07 19.78
CA SER A 158 26.99 11.78 18.64
C SER A 158 26.61 11.21 17.27
N LEU A 159 25.93 10.06 17.23
CA LEU A 159 25.57 9.41 15.98
C LEU A 159 24.32 10.05 15.35
N SER A 160 24.34 10.19 14.03
CA SER A 160 23.17 10.52 13.21
C SER A 160 22.61 9.29 12.51
N SER A 161 23.40 8.24 12.41
CA SER A 161 23.11 6.99 11.76
C SER A 161 23.90 5.85 12.44
N PRO A 162 23.38 4.64 12.53
CA PRO A 162 24.21 3.51 12.95
C PRO A 162 25.39 3.28 12.01
N LEU A 163 25.23 3.67 10.73
CA LEU A 163 26.27 3.52 9.71
C LEU A 163 27.44 4.50 9.86
N ASP A 164 27.36 5.47 10.77
CA ASP A 164 28.50 6.35 11.13
C ASP A 164 29.61 5.59 11.89
N LEU A 165 29.26 4.45 12.48
CA LEU A 165 30.24 3.58 13.14
C LEU A 165 31.15 2.91 12.11
N PRO A 166 32.48 2.89 12.33
CA PRO A 166 33.47 2.47 11.33
C PRO A 166 33.44 0.97 11.01
N TYR A 167 33.19 0.13 11.99
CA TYR A 167 33.22 -1.32 11.80
C TYR A 167 31.81 -1.87 11.59
N LYS A 168 31.64 -2.65 10.52
CA LYS A 168 30.41 -3.33 10.15
C LYS A 168 30.75 -4.76 9.80
N ASP A 169 29.91 -5.67 10.21
CA ASP A 169 30.05 -7.09 9.91
C ASP A 169 28.70 -7.70 9.55
N THR A 170 28.66 -8.97 9.29
CA THR A 170 27.48 -9.73 8.91
C THR A 170 27.54 -11.13 9.53
N ARG A 171 26.43 -11.84 9.45
CA ARG A 171 26.37 -13.28 9.65
C ARG A 171 25.30 -13.94 8.79
N GLU A 172 25.43 -15.23 8.63
CA GLU A 172 24.46 -16.04 7.93
C GLU A 172 23.13 -16.13 8.69
N LEU A 173 22.04 -16.09 7.94
CA LEU A 173 20.69 -16.33 8.43
C LEU A 173 20.55 -17.79 8.87
N VAL A 174 19.95 -17.99 10.06
CA VAL A 174 19.74 -19.31 10.64
C VAL A 174 18.29 -19.47 11.12
N ALA A 175 17.88 -20.70 11.42
CA ALA A 175 16.54 -21.04 11.90
C ALA A 175 16.12 -20.26 13.16
N ASP A 176 17.05 -20.03 14.07
CA ASP A 176 16.79 -19.29 15.32
C ASP A 176 16.36 -17.84 15.08
N ASP A 177 16.72 -17.21 13.97
CA ASP A 177 16.30 -15.85 13.64
C ASP A 177 14.81 -15.75 13.36
N PHE A 178 14.24 -16.77 12.73
CA PHE A 178 12.80 -16.88 12.53
C PHE A 178 12.07 -17.17 13.83
N VAL A 179 12.59 -18.10 14.63
CA VAL A 179 12.02 -18.42 15.94
C VAL A 179 12.06 -17.19 16.85
N TYR A 180 13.16 -16.44 16.83
CA TYR A 180 13.28 -15.18 17.58
C TYR A 180 12.27 -14.13 17.11
N ALA A 181 12.13 -13.94 15.81
CA ALA A 181 11.15 -13.00 15.21
C ALA A 181 9.70 -13.33 15.60
N ILE A 182 9.34 -14.62 15.65
CA ILE A 182 8.02 -15.06 16.09
C ILE A 182 7.81 -14.75 17.58
N LYS A 183 8.82 -15.01 18.45
CA LYS A 183 8.76 -14.66 19.87
C LYS A 183 8.63 -13.14 20.08
N ARG A 184 9.23 -12.32 19.21
CA ARG A 184 9.09 -10.85 19.25
C ARG A 184 7.66 -10.37 19.16
N MET A 185 6.77 -11.07 18.44
CA MET A 185 5.35 -10.72 18.36
C MET A 185 4.64 -10.75 19.71
N ALA A 186 5.14 -11.56 20.67
CA ALA A 186 4.65 -11.64 22.04
C ALA A 186 5.27 -10.60 22.99
N SER A 187 6.23 -9.79 22.55
CA SER A 187 6.92 -8.84 23.40
C SER A 187 6.01 -7.67 23.81
N PRO A 188 5.90 -7.34 25.12
CA PRO A 188 5.12 -6.20 25.60
C PRO A 188 5.73 -4.84 25.18
N ARG A 189 6.95 -4.83 24.68
CA ARG A 189 7.62 -3.63 24.14
C ARG A 189 7.22 -3.34 22.72
N LEU A 190 6.60 -4.32 22.03
CA LEU A 190 6.11 -4.23 20.66
C LEU A 190 4.58 -4.36 20.69
N VAL A 191 3.89 -3.47 20.01
CA VAL A 191 2.44 -3.59 19.82
C VAL A 191 2.22 -4.29 18.48
N SER A 192 2.40 -5.62 18.47
CA SER A 192 2.15 -6.39 17.26
C SER A 192 0.66 -6.45 16.94
N PRO A 193 0.23 -5.99 15.75
CA PRO A 193 -1.18 -5.96 15.38
C PRO A 193 -1.76 -7.36 15.16
N VAL A 194 -0.91 -8.38 15.03
CA VAL A 194 -1.32 -9.76 14.72
C VAL A 194 -1.25 -10.71 15.92
N LEU A 195 -0.80 -10.22 17.09
CA LEU A 195 -0.65 -11.05 18.28
C LEU A 195 -1.95 -11.78 18.68
N LEU A 196 -3.09 -11.09 18.64
CA LEU A 196 -4.38 -11.70 19.01
C LEU A 196 -4.79 -12.78 18.01
N VAL A 197 -4.72 -12.50 16.73
CA VAL A 197 -5.12 -13.46 15.67
C VAL A 197 -4.20 -14.68 15.67
N LEU A 198 -2.89 -14.47 15.68
CA LEU A 198 -1.92 -15.57 15.69
C LEU A 198 -1.93 -16.33 17.03
N GLY A 199 -2.24 -15.66 18.14
CA GLY A 199 -2.37 -16.30 19.46
C GLY A 199 -3.50 -17.33 19.54
N GLU A 200 -4.55 -17.21 18.73
CA GLU A 200 -5.59 -18.22 18.60
C GLU A 200 -5.08 -19.48 17.89
N HIS A 201 -4.18 -19.31 16.92
CA HIS A 201 -3.69 -20.39 16.07
C HIS A 201 -2.35 -20.98 16.51
N MET A 202 -1.46 -20.20 17.16
CA MET A 202 -0.13 -20.66 17.56
C MET A 202 -0.10 -21.07 19.03
N PRO A 203 0.16 -22.36 19.35
CA PRO A 203 0.27 -22.83 20.74
C PRO A 203 1.31 -22.03 21.52
N GLY A 204 0.92 -21.54 22.70
CA GLY A 204 1.80 -20.87 23.64
C GLY A 204 2.13 -19.41 23.35
N LEU A 205 1.71 -18.80 22.21
CA LEU A 205 2.06 -17.41 21.86
C LEU A 205 1.45 -16.39 22.85
N THR A 206 0.17 -16.54 23.18
CA THR A 206 -0.51 -15.69 24.18
C THR A 206 0.06 -15.90 25.59
N ASP A 207 0.43 -17.14 25.93
CA ASP A 207 1.02 -17.43 27.23
C ASP A 207 2.44 -16.86 27.35
N LEU A 208 3.20 -16.89 26.27
CA LEU A 208 4.50 -16.19 26.21
C LEU A 208 4.31 -14.68 26.45
N SER A 209 3.35 -14.04 25.81
CA SER A 209 3.05 -12.61 26.02
C SER A 209 2.80 -12.31 27.50
N ARG A 210 1.94 -13.08 28.16
CA ARG A 210 1.64 -12.90 29.60
C ARG A 210 2.87 -13.12 30.49
N ARG A 211 3.75 -14.08 30.17
CA ARG A 211 5.01 -14.29 30.91
C ARG A 211 5.96 -13.11 30.76
N LEU A 212 6.08 -12.59 29.54
CA LEU A 212 6.95 -11.44 29.24
C LEU A 212 6.42 -10.16 29.90
N GLU A 213 5.10 -9.94 29.96
CA GLU A 213 4.49 -8.82 30.69
C GLU A 213 4.84 -8.86 32.17
N LYS A 214 4.74 -10.03 32.81
CA LYS A 214 5.12 -10.22 34.23
C LYS A 214 6.63 -9.97 34.43
N LYS A 215 7.47 -10.48 33.53
CA LYS A 215 8.93 -10.29 33.59
C LYS A 215 9.29 -8.80 33.48
N GLU A 216 8.66 -8.08 32.56
CA GLU A 216 8.85 -6.65 32.35
C GLU A 216 8.39 -5.83 33.56
N ALA A 217 7.25 -6.17 34.15
CA ALA A 217 6.73 -5.50 35.34
C ALA A 217 7.58 -5.70 36.58
N THR A 218 8.27 -6.87 36.70
CA THR A 218 9.09 -7.23 37.87
C THR A 218 10.53 -6.72 37.76
N ASN A 219 11.13 -6.85 36.59
CA ASN A 219 12.52 -6.46 36.34
C ASN A 219 12.66 -5.96 34.90
N ARG A 220 12.59 -4.65 34.71
CA ARG A 220 12.63 -4.00 33.40
C ARG A 220 14.09 -3.92 32.87
N PRO A 221 14.60 -4.98 32.20
CA PRO A 221 15.98 -4.98 31.68
C PRO A 221 16.12 -3.97 30.57
N THR A 222 17.34 -3.46 30.33
CA THR A 222 17.63 -2.59 29.18
C THR A 222 17.27 -3.28 27.86
N TRP A 223 17.63 -4.56 27.75
CA TRP A 223 17.27 -5.43 26.64
C TRP A 223 16.49 -6.64 27.13
N LEU A 224 15.31 -6.89 26.53
CA LEU A 224 14.49 -8.07 26.80
C LEU A 224 14.96 -9.22 25.89
N ASP A 225 15.88 -10.03 26.38
CA ASP A 225 16.40 -11.18 25.64
C ASP A 225 15.36 -12.31 25.55
N LEU A 226 14.91 -12.60 24.32
CA LEU A 226 13.91 -13.62 24.03
C LEU A 226 14.51 -14.97 23.60
N ARG A 227 15.83 -15.08 23.50
CA ARG A 227 16.51 -16.31 23.03
C ARG A 227 16.18 -17.51 23.90
N SER A 228 16.23 -17.32 25.20
CA SER A 228 15.96 -18.37 26.20
C SER A 228 14.48 -18.63 26.50
N GLU A 229 13.58 -17.77 25.99
CA GLU A 229 12.15 -17.93 26.23
C GLU A 229 11.60 -19.12 25.44
N ALA A 230 10.84 -19.99 26.10
CA ALA A 230 10.19 -21.11 25.43
C ALA A 230 8.88 -20.65 24.76
N LEU A 231 8.64 -21.12 23.54
CA LEU A 231 7.37 -20.99 22.83
C LEU A 231 6.95 -22.39 22.35
N GLU A 232 5.80 -22.86 22.84
CA GLU A 232 5.34 -24.24 22.62
C GLU A 232 5.18 -24.58 21.12
N GLY A 233 4.53 -23.68 20.38
CA GLY A 233 4.21 -23.89 18.95
C GLY A 233 5.38 -23.65 17.99
N VAL A 234 6.58 -23.26 18.46
CA VAL A 234 7.71 -22.95 17.57
C VAL A 234 9.01 -23.45 18.17
N ARG A 235 9.81 -24.19 17.36
CA ARG A 235 11.09 -24.73 17.81
C ARG A 235 12.11 -24.83 16.67
N THR A 236 13.35 -24.66 17.00
CA THR A 236 14.51 -24.97 16.15
C THR A 236 14.81 -26.46 16.25
N LEU A 237 14.96 -27.15 15.11
CA LEU A 237 15.37 -28.55 15.06
C LEU A 237 16.88 -28.68 14.88
N ASP A 238 17.43 -27.86 14.04
CA ASP A 238 18.87 -27.74 13.78
C ASP A 238 19.18 -26.30 13.31
N ARG A 239 20.45 -26.02 13.01
CA ARG A 239 20.90 -24.67 12.64
C ARG A 239 20.10 -24.03 11.50
N MET A 240 19.58 -24.86 10.55
CA MET A 240 18.91 -24.38 9.34
C MET A 240 17.43 -24.78 9.30
N THR A 241 16.92 -25.53 10.28
CA THR A 241 15.55 -26.06 10.23
C THR A 241 14.77 -25.66 11.49
N PHE A 242 13.59 -25.11 11.28
CA PHE A 242 12.62 -24.82 12.36
C PHE A 242 11.22 -25.37 12.05
N GLN A 243 10.44 -25.53 13.08
CA GLN A 243 9.05 -25.97 12.98
C GLN A 243 8.11 -24.98 13.60
N ILE A 244 6.93 -24.87 12.98
CA ILE A 244 5.79 -24.11 13.49
C ILE A 244 4.60 -25.05 13.56
N ASP A 245 4.02 -25.17 14.75
CA ASP A 245 2.79 -25.91 14.99
C ASP A 245 1.61 -24.93 15.05
N VAL A 246 0.55 -25.22 14.28
CA VAL A 246 -0.68 -24.44 14.18
C VAL A 246 -1.85 -25.30 14.62
N LYS A 247 -2.72 -24.78 15.48
CA LYS A 247 -3.90 -25.49 16.01
C LYS A 247 -4.87 -25.84 14.88
N GLY A 248 -5.27 -27.08 14.80
CA GLY A 248 -6.22 -27.57 13.80
C GLY A 248 -5.67 -27.55 12.37
N LYS A 249 -6.59 -27.63 11.41
CA LYS A 249 -6.28 -27.44 9.98
C LYS A 249 -6.45 -25.96 9.62
N TYR A 250 -5.39 -25.30 9.15
CA TYR A 250 -5.44 -23.89 8.75
C TYR A 250 -4.56 -23.66 7.50
N PRO A 251 -5.05 -23.99 6.29
CA PRO A 251 -4.29 -23.89 5.06
C PRO A 251 -3.80 -22.48 4.74
N GLN A 252 -4.55 -21.44 5.14
CA GLN A 252 -4.21 -20.03 4.95
C GLN A 252 -2.94 -19.62 5.69
N PHE A 253 -2.45 -20.42 6.64
CA PHE A 253 -1.21 -20.14 7.36
C PHE A 253 0.00 -20.00 6.43
N SER A 254 0.01 -20.68 5.29
CA SER A 254 1.06 -20.49 4.27
C SER A 254 1.12 -19.05 3.74
N ASN A 255 -0.01 -18.33 3.67
CA ASN A 255 -0.04 -16.92 3.28
C ASN A 255 0.57 -16.02 4.37
N TRP A 256 0.37 -16.37 5.65
CA TRP A 256 1.01 -15.66 6.77
C TRP A 256 2.53 -15.71 6.68
N LEU A 257 3.09 -16.84 6.24
CA LEU A 257 4.54 -17.02 6.06
C LEU A 257 5.11 -16.13 4.93
N ALA A 258 4.28 -15.51 4.10
CA ALA A 258 4.68 -14.48 3.15
C ALA A 258 4.53 -13.04 3.71
N MET A 259 4.02 -12.88 4.93
CA MET A 259 3.87 -11.57 5.56
C MET A 259 5.12 -11.18 6.35
N SER A 260 5.39 -9.88 6.41
CA SER A 260 6.57 -9.32 7.11
C SER A 260 6.69 -9.74 8.57
N PHE A 261 5.57 -10.08 9.23
CA PHE A 261 5.57 -10.53 10.63
C PHE A 261 6.42 -11.77 10.88
N PHE A 262 6.61 -12.60 9.84
CA PHE A 262 7.45 -13.80 9.89
C PHE A 262 8.86 -13.56 9.34
N ALA A 263 9.20 -12.33 8.96
CA ALA A 263 10.55 -12.00 8.52
C ALA A 263 11.56 -12.08 9.67
N PRO A 264 12.75 -12.65 9.45
CA PRO A 264 13.73 -12.87 10.49
C PRO A 264 14.34 -11.54 10.97
N VAL A 265 14.54 -11.41 12.27
CA VAL A 265 15.22 -10.29 12.91
C VAL A 265 16.37 -10.82 13.74
N PRO A 266 17.60 -10.36 13.53
CA PRO A 266 18.74 -10.81 14.33
C PRO A 266 18.68 -10.20 15.74
N TRP A 267 18.86 -11.02 16.77
CA TRP A 267 18.85 -10.56 18.15
C TRP A 267 19.95 -9.53 18.43
N GLU A 268 21.05 -9.59 17.67
CA GLU A 268 22.15 -8.63 17.76
C GLU A 268 21.70 -7.20 17.46
N ALA A 269 20.76 -7.05 16.52
CA ALA A 269 20.19 -5.74 16.22
C ALA A 269 19.38 -5.19 17.41
N GLU A 270 18.56 -6.03 18.05
CA GLU A 270 17.82 -5.60 19.24
C GLU A 270 18.74 -5.24 20.42
N ALA A 271 19.76 -6.05 20.66
CA ALA A 271 20.76 -5.77 21.69
C ALA A 271 21.51 -4.44 21.42
N PHE A 272 21.90 -4.19 20.17
CA PHE A 272 22.51 -2.94 19.75
C PHE A 272 21.60 -1.73 19.96
N TYR A 273 20.35 -1.81 19.48
CA TYR A 273 19.37 -0.71 19.58
C TYR A 273 18.74 -0.57 20.98
N ALA A 274 19.07 -1.45 21.91
CA ALA A 274 18.62 -1.32 23.29
C ALA A 274 19.22 -0.11 24.02
N ASN A 275 20.32 0.46 23.51
CA ASN A 275 20.97 1.65 24.07
C ASN A 275 20.04 2.85 24.08
N GLU A 276 19.82 3.45 25.27
CA GLU A 276 18.86 4.55 25.46
C GLU A 276 19.23 5.81 24.64
N LYS A 277 20.54 6.12 24.51
CA LYS A 277 20.98 7.29 23.74
C LYS A 277 20.75 7.14 22.24
N LEU A 278 20.82 5.91 21.72
CA LEU A 278 20.41 5.62 20.34
C LEU A 278 18.89 5.85 20.16
N LYS A 279 18.08 5.41 21.13
CA LYS A 279 16.62 5.62 21.11
C LYS A 279 16.25 7.10 21.17
N GLU A 280 16.91 7.88 22.05
CA GLU A 280 16.72 9.34 22.11
C GLU A 280 17.05 10.02 20.77
N GLY A 281 18.05 9.52 20.04
CA GLY A 281 18.42 9.95 18.69
C GLY A 281 17.54 9.40 17.58
N ASN A 282 16.46 8.65 17.91
CA ASN A 282 15.61 7.91 16.94
C ASN A 282 16.42 6.93 16.07
N ILE A 283 17.51 6.40 16.63
CA ILE A 283 18.31 5.33 16.01
C ILE A 283 17.83 4.00 16.59
N THR A 284 16.85 3.40 15.96
CA THR A 284 16.15 2.20 16.40
C THR A 284 15.90 1.25 15.24
N LEU A 285 15.51 0.01 15.51
CA LEU A 285 15.10 -0.93 14.48
C LEU A 285 13.91 -0.40 13.65
N ALA A 286 13.05 0.40 14.26
CA ALA A 286 11.92 1.05 13.59
C ALA A 286 12.33 2.11 12.54
N SER A 287 13.55 2.64 12.61
CA SER A 287 14.06 3.66 11.67
C SER A 287 15.21 3.15 10.81
N TRP A 288 15.94 2.13 11.30
CA TRP A 288 17.12 1.56 10.67
C TRP A 288 17.02 0.02 10.68
N PRO A 289 16.26 -0.54 9.74
CA PRO A 289 16.02 -1.98 9.64
C PRO A 289 17.31 -2.76 9.38
N VAL A 290 17.42 -3.96 9.96
CA VAL A 290 18.53 -4.90 9.78
C VAL A 290 17.96 -6.23 9.30
N GLY A 291 18.05 -6.52 8.03
CA GLY A 291 17.46 -7.71 7.42
C GLY A 291 18.33 -8.29 6.31
N THR A 292 17.78 -9.28 5.62
CA THR A 292 18.41 -10.01 4.52
C THR A 292 17.99 -9.53 3.15
N GLY A 293 17.08 -8.54 3.09
CA GLY A 293 16.41 -8.09 1.88
C GLY A 293 17.34 -7.53 0.79
N PRO A 294 16.76 -7.26 -0.41
CA PRO A 294 17.51 -6.79 -1.58
C PRO A 294 18.17 -5.42 -1.38
N TYR A 295 17.70 -4.65 -0.43
CA TYR A 295 18.25 -3.34 -0.09
C TYR A 295 18.45 -3.19 1.42
N TYR A 296 19.30 -2.25 1.79
CA TYR A 296 19.45 -1.78 3.17
C TYR A 296 19.20 -0.27 3.24
N MET A 297 18.76 0.22 4.40
CA MET A 297 18.56 1.65 4.65
C MET A 297 19.92 2.36 4.78
N ALA A 298 20.28 3.17 3.78
CA ALA A 298 21.52 3.93 3.77
C ALA A 298 21.34 5.34 4.34
N VAL A 299 20.17 5.93 4.19
CA VAL A 299 19.80 7.23 4.78
C VAL A 299 18.35 7.14 5.26
N SER A 300 18.13 7.51 6.51
CA SER A 300 16.80 7.63 7.11
C SER A 300 16.66 9.02 7.73
N ARG A 301 16.11 9.96 6.98
CA ARG A 301 15.81 11.31 7.47
C ARG A 301 14.31 11.52 7.49
N GLN A 302 13.74 11.40 8.67
CA GLN A 302 12.31 11.59 8.89
C GLN A 302 11.84 12.95 8.32
N ASN A 303 10.68 12.96 7.66
CA ASN A 303 10.11 14.15 7.04
C ASN A 303 10.97 14.82 5.93
N ARG A 304 11.97 14.13 5.40
CA ARG A 304 12.79 14.63 4.30
C ARG A 304 13.03 13.60 3.20
N GLU A 305 13.81 12.55 3.48
CA GLU A 305 14.13 11.52 2.49
C GLU A 305 14.56 10.19 3.15
N HIS A 306 14.31 9.11 2.44
CA HIS A 306 14.88 7.81 2.71
C HIS A 306 15.64 7.32 1.48
N VAL A 307 16.83 6.77 1.69
CA VAL A 307 17.65 6.19 0.63
C VAL A 307 17.95 4.74 0.97
N LEU A 308 17.50 3.85 0.08
CA LEU A 308 17.85 2.45 0.13
C LEU A 308 18.95 2.18 -0.92
N LYS A 309 19.94 1.38 -0.54
CA LYS A 309 21.00 0.92 -1.44
C LYS A 309 20.94 -0.60 -1.55
N LYS A 310 21.30 -1.11 -2.72
CA LYS A 310 21.41 -2.55 -2.98
C LYS A 310 22.28 -3.21 -1.92
N ASN A 311 21.75 -4.28 -1.32
CA ASN A 311 22.49 -5.09 -0.36
C ASN A 311 23.58 -5.87 -1.11
N PRO A 312 24.87 -5.65 -0.80
CA PRO A 312 25.95 -6.32 -1.51
C PRO A 312 26.00 -7.84 -1.27
N LEU A 313 25.36 -8.30 -0.21
CA LEU A 313 25.30 -9.71 0.20
C LEU A 313 23.94 -10.35 -0.12
N PHE A 314 23.06 -9.65 -0.87
CA PHE A 314 21.77 -10.22 -1.25
C PHE A 314 21.99 -11.49 -2.07
N HIS A 315 21.33 -12.55 -1.65
CA HIS A 315 21.43 -13.86 -2.31
C HIS A 315 20.88 -13.83 -3.74
N THR A 316 21.12 -14.89 -4.51
CA THR A 316 20.69 -14.89 -5.91
C THR A 316 19.19 -15.14 -6.03
N VAL A 317 18.47 -14.11 -6.42
CA VAL A 317 17.08 -14.17 -6.87
C VAL A 317 17.05 -13.67 -8.32
N LEU A 318 16.35 -14.38 -9.20
CA LEU A 318 16.29 -14.07 -10.63
C LEU A 318 14.93 -13.45 -10.98
N TYR A 319 14.94 -12.58 -12.00
CA TYR A 319 13.71 -12.07 -12.58
C TYR A 319 12.92 -13.22 -13.23
N PRO A 320 11.59 -13.34 -13.04
CA PRO A 320 10.80 -14.45 -13.53
C PRO A 320 10.78 -14.55 -15.06
N CYS A 321 10.77 -15.79 -15.55
CA CYS A 321 10.67 -16.13 -16.98
C CYS A 321 9.27 -16.58 -17.39
N GLU A 322 8.35 -16.66 -16.45
CA GLU A 322 6.95 -17.03 -16.64
C GLU A 322 6.06 -15.93 -16.09
N GLY A 323 4.88 -15.78 -16.66
CA GLY A 323 3.92 -14.77 -16.23
C GLY A 323 2.50 -15.12 -16.63
N ASP A 324 1.61 -14.12 -16.58
CA ASP A 324 0.25 -14.20 -17.07
C ASP A 324 0.22 -14.13 -18.61
N GLN A 325 -0.91 -14.49 -19.22
CA GLN A 325 -1.06 -14.64 -20.69
C GLN A 325 -0.62 -13.42 -21.52
N ASN A 326 -0.71 -12.22 -20.96
CA ASN A 326 -0.34 -10.97 -21.66
C ASN A 326 1.06 -10.45 -21.34
N ASP A 327 1.74 -11.03 -20.35
CA ASP A 327 2.99 -10.47 -19.83
C ASP A 327 4.13 -10.48 -20.86
N GLU A 328 4.19 -11.48 -21.73
CA GLU A 328 5.13 -11.53 -22.85
C GLU A 328 4.89 -10.40 -23.84
N LYS A 329 3.62 -10.21 -24.26
CA LYS A 329 3.21 -9.17 -25.20
C LYS A 329 3.43 -7.76 -24.64
N GLU A 330 3.20 -7.59 -23.33
CA GLU A 330 3.43 -6.33 -22.61
C GLU A 330 4.92 -6.08 -22.31
N GLY A 331 5.78 -7.07 -22.57
CA GLY A 331 7.23 -6.96 -22.44
C GLY A 331 7.77 -7.22 -21.04
N PHE A 332 6.96 -7.72 -20.12
CA PHE A 332 7.38 -8.04 -18.76
C PHE A 332 8.38 -9.22 -18.68
N LEU A 333 8.49 -10.06 -19.72
CA LEU A 333 9.43 -11.18 -19.73
C LEU A 333 10.81 -10.83 -20.36
N LYS A 334 11.05 -9.58 -20.78
CA LYS A 334 12.32 -9.17 -21.42
C LYS A 334 13.54 -9.28 -20.51
N ASP A 335 13.33 -9.18 -19.21
CA ASP A 335 14.39 -9.24 -18.20
C ASP A 335 14.50 -10.63 -17.53
N CYS A 336 13.85 -11.67 -18.12
CA CYS A 336 13.93 -13.05 -17.67
C CYS A 336 15.37 -13.47 -17.32
N GLY A 337 15.55 -14.06 -16.15
CA GLY A 337 16.84 -14.59 -15.69
C GLY A 337 17.85 -13.53 -15.21
N LYS A 338 17.56 -12.23 -15.28
CA LYS A 338 18.44 -11.21 -14.71
C LYS A 338 18.46 -11.29 -13.19
N LYS A 339 19.64 -11.06 -12.61
CA LYS A 339 19.80 -11.05 -11.16
C LYS A 339 19.13 -9.81 -10.54
N LEU A 340 18.28 -10.03 -9.54
CA LEU A 340 17.62 -8.98 -8.76
C LEU A 340 18.52 -8.47 -7.61
N PRO A 341 18.24 -7.26 -7.10
CA PRO A 341 17.35 -6.24 -7.66
C PRO A 341 17.93 -5.61 -8.93
N LEU A 342 17.03 -5.11 -9.83
CA LEU A 342 17.47 -4.52 -11.12
C LEU A 342 18.08 -3.12 -10.95
N THR A 343 17.77 -2.41 -9.87
CA THR A 343 18.30 -1.07 -9.58
C THR A 343 19.24 -1.09 -8.38
N ASP A 344 20.22 -0.16 -8.36
CA ASP A 344 21.25 -0.13 -7.34
C ASP A 344 20.86 0.75 -6.13
N ARG A 345 19.92 1.67 -6.34
CA ARG A 345 19.50 2.66 -5.34
C ARG A 345 18.04 3.04 -5.52
N ILE A 346 17.37 3.31 -4.42
CA ILE A 346 16.02 3.88 -4.39
C ILE A 346 16.08 5.12 -3.51
N VAL A 347 15.66 6.27 -4.05
CA VAL A 347 15.59 7.54 -3.35
C VAL A 347 14.13 7.97 -3.26
N LEU A 348 13.61 8.01 -2.04
CA LEU A 348 12.26 8.43 -1.74
C LEU A 348 12.30 9.76 -1.01
N THR A 349 11.77 10.82 -1.63
CA THR A 349 11.73 12.18 -1.08
C THR A 349 10.31 12.48 -0.57
N ILE A 350 10.18 13.12 0.59
CA ILE A 350 8.86 13.51 1.08
C ILE A 350 8.34 14.70 0.28
N GLU A 351 7.14 14.54 -0.27
CA GLU A 351 6.38 15.59 -0.92
C GLU A 351 4.94 15.55 -0.39
N LYS A 352 4.59 16.51 0.44
CA LYS A 352 3.26 16.55 1.10
C LYS A 352 2.16 17.08 0.17
N GLU A 353 2.54 17.86 -0.84
CA GLU A 353 1.62 18.52 -1.74
C GLU A 353 1.67 17.91 -3.14
N SER A 354 0.52 17.71 -3.75
CA SER A 354 0.41 17.10 -5.08
C SER A 354 0.96 17.96 -6.21
N VAL A 355 0.86 19.30 -6.10
CA VAL A 355 1.29 20.23 -7.16
C VAL A 355 2.80 20.20 -7.36
N PRO A 356 3.66 20.36 -6.33
CA PRO A 356 5.11 20.20 -6.48
C PRO A 356 5.49 18.80 -6.97
N THR A 357 4.86 17.73 -6.46
CA THR A 357 5.10 16.36 -6.90
C THR A 357 4.85 16.19 -8.39
N THR A 358 3.67 16.63 -8.86
CA THR A 358 3.29 16.58 -10.27
C THR A 358 4.25 17.39 -11.16
N SER A 359 4.59 18.61 -10.72
CA SER A 359 5.50 19.48 -11.48
C SER A 359 6.89 18.85 -11.66
N LYS A 360 7.49 18.32 -10.57
CA LYS A 360 8.79 17.66 -10.62
C LYS A 360 8.75 16.34 -11.41
N PHE A 361 7.67 15.59 -11.32
CA PHE A 361 7.46 14.41 -12.15
C PHE A 361 7.42 14.76 -13.63
N LEU A 362 6.62 15.74 -14.05
CA LEU A 362 6.55 16.18 -15.45
C LEU A 362 7.87 16.76 -15.97
N GLN A 363 8.76 17.19 -15.10
CA GLN A 363 10.12 17.61 -15.43
C GLN A 363 11.13 16.46 -15.50
N GLY A 364 10.70 15.22 -15.17
CA GLY A 364 11.56 14.03 -15.18
C GLY A 364 12.42 13.84 -13.93
N PHE A 365 12.23 14.65 -12.88
CA PHE A 365 12.99 14.52 -11.64
C PHE A 365 12.52 13.37 -10.76
N TYR A 366 11.33 12.83 -11.00
CA TYR A 366 10.82 11.59 -10.42
C TYR A 366 10.45 10.61 -11.53
N ASP A 367 10.77 9.35 -11.34
CA ASP A 367 10.45 8.27 -12.28
C ASP A 367 8.97 7.88 -12.21
N SER A 368 8.42 7.97 -11.01
CA SER A 368 7.00 7.80 -10.68
C SER A 368 6.67 8.66 -9.47
N PRO A 369 5.54 9.39 -9.46
CA PRO A 369 5.10 10.10 -8.27
C PRO A 369 4.53 9.08 -7.28
N GLU A 370 4.94 9.15 -6.02
CA GLU A 370 4.45 8.26 -4.96
C GLU A 370 4.41 6.78 -5.36
N ILE A 371 5.55 6.20 -5.77
CA ILE A 371 5.64 4.80 -6.24
C ILE A 371 5.14 3.78 -5.21
N THR A 372 5.04 4.19 -3.96
CA THR A 372 4.44 3.40 -2.87
C THR A 372 2.92 3.30 -2.97
N ARG A 373 2.26 4.22 -3.69
CA ARG A 373 0.81 4.25 -3.94
C ARG A 373 0.50 3.81 -5.36
N LEU A 374 -0.64 3.15 -5.55
CA LEU A 374 -1.05 2.58 -6.83
C LEU A 374 -2.30 3.26 -7.42
N ASP A 375 -2.73 4.40 -6.87
CA ASP A 375 -3.90 5.15 -7.31
C ASP A 375 -3.56 6.52 -7.92
N VAL A 376 -2.29 6.89 -7.93
CA VAL A 376 -1.82 8.22 -8.34
C VAL A 376 -2.08 8.50 -9.82
N GLY A 377 -1.97 7.49 -10.69
CA GLY A 377 -2.24 7.61 -12.12
C GLY A 377 -3.66 8.03 -12.44
N GLN A 378 -4.64 7.70 -11.59
CA GLN A 378 -6.03 8.11 -11.77
C GLN A 378 -6.17 9.63 -11.77
N GLY A 379 -5.46 10.33 -10.89
CA GLY A 379 -5.45 11.81 -10.85
C GLY A 379 -4.90 12.42 -12.14
N PHE A 380 -3.87 11.83 -12.75
CA PHE A 380 -3.34 12.27 -14.05
C PHE A 380 -4.35 12.05 -15.18
N MET A 381 -5.01 10.89 -15.22
CA MET A 381 -6.03 10.60 -16.22
C MET A 381 -7.21 11.57 -16.12
N THR A 382 -7.69 11.86 -14.92
CA THR A 382 -8.73 12.88 -14.69
C THR A 382 -8.27 14.24 -15.19
N ALA A 383 -7.07 14.67 -14.84
CA ALA A 383 -6.54 15.96 -15.25
C ALA A 383 -6.36 16.09 -16.76
N ALA A 384 -6.08 14.98 -17.47
CA ALA A 384 -5.99 14.96 -18.93
C ALA A 384 -7.37 15.10 -19.62
N LEU A 385 -8.42 14.53 -19.00
CA LEU A 385 -9.81 14.68 -19.50
C LEU A 385 -10.33 16.10 -19.30
N ASP A 386 -10.04 16.69 -18.14
CA ASP A 386 -10.48 18.05 -17.80
C ASP A 386 -9.73 19.12 -18.62
N ASN A 387 -8.52 18.82 -19.08
CA ASN A 387 -7.67 19.74 -19.84
C ASN A 387 -6.90 19.01 -20.94
N PRO A 388 -7.32 19.15 -22.23
CA PRO A 388 -6.66 18.52 -23.37
C PRO A 388 -5.16 18.89 -23.55
N GLU A 389 -4.72 20.08 -23.12
CA GLU A 389 -3.31 20.47 -23.18
C GLU A 389 -2.46 19.62 -22.25
N LYS A 390 -3.00 19.25 -21.07
CA LYS A 390 -2.32 18.29 -20.18
C LYS A 390 -2.22 16.92 -20.83
N GLY A 391 -3.27 16.46 -21.50
CA GLY A 391 -3.26 15.20 -22.25
C GLY A 391 -2.13 15.17 -23.30
N LYS A 392 -2.00 16.22 -24.12
CA LYS A 392 -0.91 16.35 -25.08
C LYS A 392 0.46 16.35 -24.40
N LEU A 393 0.62 17.07 -23.29
CA LEU A 393 1.86 17.09 -22.53
C LEU A 393 2.23 15.68 -22.04
N TYR A 394 1.25 14.89 -21.57
CA TYR A 394 1.50 13.53 -21.09
C TYR A 394 1.91 12.59 -22.24
N GLU A 395 1.33 12.75 -23.42
CA GLU A 395 1.73 12.04 -24.64
C GLU A 395 3.16 12.44 -25.07
N GLU A 396 3.48 13.74 -25.12
CA GLU A 396 4.82 14.25 -25.43
C GLU A 396 5.87 13.72 -24.44
N ARG A 397 5.52 13.61 -23.14
CA ARG A 397 6.38 13.05 -22.10
C ARG A 397 6.37 11.52 -22.10
N ARG A 398 5.57 10.88 -22.95
CA ARG A 398 5.42 9.44 -23.08
C ARG A 398 5.12 8.79 -21.70
N LEU A 399 4.19 9.42 -20.94
CA LEU A 399 3.77 8.88 -19.64
C LEU A 399 3.04 7.57 -19.81
N GLN A 400 3.28 6.66 -18.88
CA GLN A 400 2.64 5.35 -18.81
C GLN A 400 1.71 5.29 -17.60
N PHE A 401 0.56 4.64 -17.79
CA PHE A 401 -0.44 4.46 -16.76
C PHE A 401 -0.79 2.96 -16.65
N PRO A 402 0.17 2.12 -16.22
CA PRO A 402 -0.10 0.69 -16.04
C PRO A 402 -1.16 0.50 -14.96
N LYS A 403 -2.09 -0.43 -15.22
CA LYS A 403 -3.25 -0.65 -14.36
C LYS A 403 -3.51 -2.11 -14.10
N THR A 404 -4.10 -2.40 -12.94
CA THR A 404 -4.60 -3.73 -12.58
C THR A 404 -5.86 -3.59 -11.73
N VAL A 405 -6.70 -4.63 -11.71
CA VAL A 405 -7.80 -4.68 -10.75
C VAL A 405 -7.22 -4.81 -9.35
N GLY A 406 -7.70 -3.98 -8.43
CA GLY A 406 -7.23 -3.95 -7.06
C GLY A 406 -7.73 -5.15 -6.25
N SER A 407 -6.95 -5.51 -5.24
CA SER A 407 -7.28 -6.56 -4.26
C SER A 407 -8.16 -6.00 -3.13
N ASN A 408 -9.16 -5.20 -3.47
CA ASN A 408 -10.03 -4.53 -2.50
C ASN A 408 -11.49 -4.52 -2.93
N ILE A 409 -12.37 -4.30 -1.97
CA ILE A 409 -13.78 -4.02 -2.22
C ILE A 409 -14.21 -2.78 -1.44
N THR A 410 -15.02 -1.93 -2.05
CA THR A 410 -15.81 -0.90 -1.36
C THR A 410 -17.29 -1.28 -1.46
N TYR A 411 -18.02 -1.20 -0.37
CA TYR A 411 -19.44 -1.58 -0.31
C TYR A 411 -20.26 -0.62 0.55
N LEU A 412 -21.56 -0.56 0.29
CA LEU A 412 -22.53 0.04 1.23
C LEU A 412 -23.11 -1.08 2.08
N GLY A 413 -22.83 -1.03 3.38
CA GLY A 413 -23.25 -2.03 4.35
C GLY A 413 -24.56 -1.67 5.06
N PHE A 414 -25.37 -2.69 5.35
CA PHE A 414 -26.58 -2.60 6.16
C PHE A 414 -26.33 -3.28 7.51
N ASN A 415 -26.55 -2.56 8.61
CA ASN A 415 -26.39 -3.14 9.93
C ASN A 415 -27.47 -4.18 10.21
N TRP A 416 -27.07 -5.44 10.40
CA TRP A 416 -27.98 -6.57 10.62
C TRP A 416 -28.78 -6.48 11.93
N LEU A 417 -28.28 -5.68 12.89
CA LEU A 417 -28.94 -5.44 14.17
C LEU A 417 -30.07 -4.40 14.10
N ASP A 418 -30.12 -3.63 12.99
CA ASP A 418 -31.13 -2.59 12.82
C ASP A 418 -32.52 -3.17 12.51
N PRO A 419 -33.61 -2.64 13.08
CA PRO A 419 -34.95 -3.18 12.89
C PRO A 419 -35.51 -2.95 11.47
N VAL A 420 -35.01 -1.97 10.72
CA VAL A 420 -35.53 -1.56 9.39
C VAL A 420 -34.75 -2.21 8.27
N VAL A 421 -33.41 -2.12 8.33
CA VAL A 421 -32.51 -2.63 7.28
C VAL A 421 -31.85 -3.96 7.64
N GLY A 422 -31.95 -4.42 8.88
CA GLY A 422 -31.22 -5.59 9.37
C GLY A 422 -31.90 -6.93 9.11
N GLY A 423 -31.46 -7.98 9.82
CA GLY A 423 -31.91 -9.37 9.66
C GLY A 423 -33.37 -9.61 10.02
N GLY A 424 -33.95 -8.78 10.91
CA GLY A 424 -35.32 -8.93 11.39
C GLY A 424 -35.47 -10.00 12.46
N LYS A 425 -36.44 -9.82 13.37
CA LYS A 425 -36.73 -10.73 14.47
C LYS A 425 -37.75 -11.83 14.11
N THR A 426 -38.51 -11.65 13.05
CA THR A 426 -39.48 -12.61 12.52
C THR A 426 -39.26 -12.85 11.04
N ALA A 427 -39.70 -13.99 10.51
CA ALA A 427 -39.61 -14.32 9.09
C ALA A 427 -40.24 -13.24 8.19
N SER A 428 -41.39 -12.67 8.61
CA SER A 428 -42.05 -11.57 7.88
C SER A 428 -41.19 -10.30 7.86
N GLN A 429 -40.61 -9.93 8.99
CA GLN A 429 -39.72 -8.77 9.08
C GLN A 429 -38.42 -8.99 8.27
N ALA A 430 -37.82 -10.18 8.39
CA ALA A 430 -36.62 -10.55 7.65
C ALA A 430 -36.86 -10.45 6.12
N ARG A 431 -38.00 -10.97 5.65
CA ARG A 431 -38.40 -10.86 4.22
C ARG A 431 -38.58 -9.39 3.80
N ARG A 432 -39.28 -8.59 4.59
CA ARG A 432 -39.52 -7.16 4.33
C ARG A 432 -38.19 -6.41 4.22
N ASN A 433 -37.32 -6.57 5.20
CA ASN A 433 -36.03 -5.90 5.26
C ASN A 433 -35.11 -6.34 4.10
N ARG A 434 -35.11 -7.63 3.74
CA ARG A 434 -34.39 -8.16 2.59
C ARG A 434 -34.84 -7.48 1.29
N LEU A 435 -36.16 -7.37 1.05
CA LEU A 435 -36.71 -6.72 -0.15
C LEU A 435 -36.32 -5.22 -0.21
N LEU A 436 -36.27 -4.54 0.94
CA LEU A 436 -35.79 -3.17 1.03
C LEU A 436 -34.32 -3.08 0.62
N ARG A 437 -33.43 -3.92 1.17
CA ARG A 437 -32.00 -3.94 0.82
C ARG A 437 -31.77 -4.25 -0.65
N GLN A 438 -32.51 -5.21 -1.21
CA GLN A 438 -32.44 -5.54 -2.64
C GLN A 438 -32.92 -4.37 -3.51
N ALA A 439 -33.99 -3.66 -3.14
CA ALA A 439 -34.46 -2.47 -3.86
C ALA A 439 -33.39 -1.37 -3.86
N VAL A 440 -32.75 -1.10 -2.72
CA VAL A 440 -31.66 -0.13 -2.61
C VAL A 440 -30.46 -0.57 -3.47
N SER A 441 -30.08 -1.86 -3.45
CA SER A 441 -28.96 -2.38 -4.24
C SER A 441 -29.16 -2.24 -5.74
N ILE A 442 -30.41 -2.37 -6.24
CA ILE A 442 -30.74 -2.13 -7.65
C ILE A 442 -30.67 -0.63 -7.99
N ALA A 443 -31.19 0.24 -7.12
CA ALA A 443 -31.23 1.68 -7.36
C ALA A 443 -29.86 2.34 -7.29
N LEU A 444 -28.95 1.82 -6.47
CA LEU A 444 -27.60 2.33 -6.32
C LEU A 444 -26.74 1.95 -7.55
N ASN A 445 -26.56 2.89 -8.45
CA ASN A 445 -25.86 2.66 -9.72
C ASN A 445 -24.33 2.83 -9.55
N TRP A 446 -23.66 1.74 -9.22
CA TRP A 446 -22.21 1.75 -9.01
C TRP A 446 -21.42 1.98 -10.31
N GLU A 447 -21.95 1.62 -11.47
CA GLU A 447 -21.36 1.94 -12.78
C GLU A 447 -21.36 3.45 -13.03
N GLU A 448 -22.45 4.15 -12.67
CA GLU A 448 -22.54 5.60 -12.71
C GLU A 448 -21.50 6.24 -11.75
N LYS A 449 -21.36 5.69 -10.54
CA LYS A 449 -20.31 6.13 -9.58
C LYS A 449 -18.91 5.98 -10.15
N ILE A 450 -18.61 4.84 -10.78
CA ILE A 450 -17.30 4.59 -11.41
C ILE A 450 -17.07 5.60 -12.54
N SER A 451 -18.08 5.85 -13.38
CA SER A 451 -17.98 6.80 -14.47
C SER A 451 -17.69 8.23 -13.97
N ILE A 452 -18.45 8.70 -12.97
CA ILE A 452 -18.39 10.08 -12.48
C ILE A 452 -17.15 10.32 -11.62
N PHE A 453 -16.87 9.43 -10.64
CA PHE A 453 -15.87 9.70 -9.61
C PHE A 453 -14.53 8.98 -9.82
N ASN A 454 -14.51 7.95 -10.66
CA ASN A 454 -13.34 7.13 -10.92
C ASN A 454 -12.88 7.17 -12.39
N VAL A 455 -13.44 8.10 -13.20
CA VAL A 455 -13.07 8.25 -14.61
C VAL A 455 -13.21 6.92 -15.39
N GLY A 456 -14.24 6.15 -15.07
CA GLY A 456 -14.43 4.83 -15.64
C GLY A 456 -13.44 3.76 -15.17
N GLN A 457 -12.55 4.07 -14.21
CA GLN A 457 -11.59 3.10 -13.65
C GLN A 457 -12.21 2.37 -12.47
N GLY A 458 -12.25 1.04 -12.56
CA GLY A 458 -12.87 0.17 -11.58
C GLY A 458 -13.87 -0.77 -12.20
N MET A 459 -14.35 -1.69 -11.40
CA MET A 459 -15.40 -2.65 -11.79
C MET A 459 -16.49 -2.68 -10.73
N ALA A 460 -17.76 -2.66 -11.15
CA ALA A 460 -18.87 -2.88 -10.24
C ALA A 460 -18.80 -4.30 -9.67
N ALA A 461 -18.87 -4.42 -8.36
CA ALA A 461 -18.76 -5.69 -7.67
C ALA A 461 -20.09 -6.47 -7.74
N ALA A 462 -20.03 -7.72 -8.20
CA ALA A 462 -21.18 -8.62 -8.18
C ALA A 462 -21.32 -9.36 -6.84
N GLY A 463 -20.24 -9.48 -6.09
CA GLY A 463 -20.12 -10.15 -4.79
C GLY A 463 -18.93 -9.62 -4.01
N PRO A 464 -18.58 -10.24 -2.88
CA PRO A 464 -17.47 -9.79 -2.04
C PRO A 464 -16.08 -10.05 -2.63
N LEU A 465 -15.94 -11.05 -3.54
CA LEU A 465 -14.66 -11.56 -4.01
C LEU A 465 -14.20 -10.85 -5.29
N PRO A 466 -13.02 -10.17 -5.29
CA PRO A 466 -12.49 -9.51 -6.48
C PRO A 466 -11.85 -10.47 -7.48
N PRO A 467 -11.69 -10.08 -8.76
CA PRO A 467 -10.94 -10.81 -9.75
C PRO A 467 -9.50 -11.09 -9.32
N GLY A 468 -8.94 -12.22 -9.76
CA GLY A 468 -7.56 -12.64 -9.43
C GLY A 468 -7.43 -13.46 -8.15
N PHE A 469 -8.53 -13.65 -7.42
CA PHE A 469 -8.60 -14.53 -6.25
C PHE A 469 -9.20 -15.89 -6.62
N PHE A 470 -8.75 -16.94 -5.93
CA PHE A 470 -9.35 -18.26 -6.10
C PHE A 470 -10.86 -18.21 -5.82
N GLY A 471 -11.66 -18.86 -6.67
CA GLY A 471 -13.13 -18.81 -6.60
C GLY A 471 -13.78 -17.73 -7.46
N TRP A 472 -13.06 -16.68 -7.88
CA TRP A 472 -13.59 -15.75 -8.87
C TRP A 472 -13.41 -16.31 -10.29
N ARG A 473 -14.49 -16.44 -11.02
CA ARG A 473 -14.52 -16.85 -12.43
C ARG A 473 -15.58 -16.06 -13.18
N ALA A 474 -15.38 -15.84 -14.49
CA ALA A 474 -16.28 -15.07 -15.33
C ALA A 474 -17.70 -15.67 -15.46
N ASP A 475 -17.85 -16.96 -15.18
CA ASP A 475 -19.10 -17.72 -15.23
C ASP A 475 -19.68 -18.08 -13.84
N SER A 476 -19.09 -17.52 -12.76
CA SER A 476 -19.48 -17.82 -11.38
C SER A 476 -20.37 -16.72 -10.77
N PRO A 477 -21.01 -16.98 -9.62
CA PRO A 477 -21.72 -15.97 -8.85
C PRO A 477 -20.85 -14.76 -8.49
N ALA A 478 -19.52 -14.92 -8.38
CA ALA A 478 -18.61 -13.81 -8.09
C ALA A 478 -18.60 -12.74 -9.19
N SER A 479 -18.95 -13.10 -10.43
CA SER A 479 -18.98 -12.18 -11.58
C SER A 479 -20.39 -11.67 -11.94
N PHE A 480 -21.45 -12.30 -11.42
CA PHE A 480 -22.82 -11.96 -11.78
C PHE A 480 -23.76 -12.02 -10.58
N ASN A 481 -24.39 -10.90 -10.24
CA ASN A 481 -25.39 -10.80 -9.18
C ASN A 481 -26.81 -10.77 -9.77
N PRO A 482 -27.60 -11.86 -9.64
CA PRO A 482 -28.95 -11.95 -10.24
C PRO A 482 -29.98 -11.04 -9.56
N VAL A 483 -29.71 -10.53 -8.36
CA VAL A 483 -30.57 -9.54 -7.69
C VAL A 483 -30.47 -8.18 -8.36
N VAL A 484 -29.26 -7.78 -8.78
CA VAL A 484 -29.00 -6.45 -9.34
C VAL A 484 -29.02 -6.46 -10.87
N TYR A 485 -28.62 -7.57 -11.48
CA TYR A 485 -28.48 -7.69 -12.93
C TYR A 485 -29.39 -8.77 -13.52
N LYS A 486 -29.62 -8.66 -14.81
CA LYS A 486 -30.26 -9.69 -15.64
C LYS A 486 -29.51 -9.84 -16.96
N LYS A 487 -29.56 -11.02 -17.56
CA LYS A 487 -29.07 -11.28 -18.90
C LYS A 487 -30.18 -10.98 -19.91
N GLY A 488 -29.89 -10.18 -20.91
CA GLY A 488 -30.77 -9.96 -22.05
C GLY A 488 -30.85 -11.17 -22.95
N SER A 489 -31.76 -11.17 -23.94
CA SER A 489 -31.87 -12.22 -24.96
C SER A 489 -30.58 -12.35 -25.81
N ASP A 490 -29.81 -11.29 -25.91
CA ASP A 490 -28.53 -11.20 -26.61
C ASP A 490 -27.34 -11.62 -25.72
N GLY A 491 -27.61 -12.09 -24.49
CA GLY A 491 -26.60 -12.47 -23.50
C GLY A 491 -25.92 -11.30 -22.75
N ARG A 492 -26.23 -10.07 -23.10
CA ARG A 492 -25.66 -8.88 -22.41
C ARG A 492 -26.19 -8.77 -21.00
N VAL A 493 -25.27 -8.49 -20.09
CA VAL A 493 -25.59 -8.20 -18.68
C VAL A 493 -26.08 -6.76 -18.57
N MET A 494 -27.27 -6.58 -18.03
CA MET A 494 -27.88 -5.27 -17.81
C MET A 494 -28.36 -5.13 -16.37
N ARG A 495 -28.21 -3.95 -15.79
CA ARG A 495 -28.77 -3.63 -14.47
C ARG A 495 -30.31 -3.71 -14.56
N ARG A 496 -30.94 -4.25 -13.53
CA ARG A 496 -32.40 -4.24 -13.40
C ARG A 496 -32.94 -2.82 -13.34
N SER A 497 -34.16 -2.65 -13.83
CA SER A 497 -34.79 -1.33 -13.94
C SER A 497 -35.18 -0.75 -12.57
N LEU A 498 -35.24 0.57 -12.49
CA LEU A 498 -35.76 1.27 -11.31
C LEU A 498 -37.22 0.86 -10.99
N SER A 499 -38.02 0.50 -12.00
CA SER A 499 -39.38 -0.02 -11.79
C SER A 499 -39.38 -1.36 -11.06
N GLU A 500 -38.40 -2.24 -11.33
CA GLU A 500 -38.22 -3.50 -10.59
C GLU A 500 -37.82 -3.20 -9.11
N ALA A 501 -36.94 -2.22 -8.88
CA ALA A 501 -36.58 -1.78 -7.52
C ALA A 501 -37.77 -1.22 -6.75
N LYS A 502 -38.58 -0.36 -7.38
CA LYS A 502 -39.82 0.19 -6.78
C LYS A 502 -40.86 -0.90 -6.46
N ARG A 503 -40.97 -1.92 -7.30
CA ARG A 503 -41.83 -3.07 -7.02
C ARG A 503 -41.41 -3.84 -5.77
N LEU A 504 -40.09 -4.06 -5.60
CA LEU A 504 -39.55 -4.69 -4.39
C LEU A 504 -39.80 -3.81 -3.15
N LEU A 505 -39.58 -2.50 -3.27
CA LEU A 505 -39.82 -1.54 -2.20
C LEU A 505 -41.28 -1.52 -1.75
N LYS A 506 -42.24 -1.55 -2.73
CA LYS A 506 -43.67 -1.69 -2.43
C LYS A 506 -43.97 -2.99 -1.72
N ALA A 507 -43.39 -4.12 -2.14
CA ALA A 507 -43.52 -5.42 -1.48
C ALA A 507 -42.89 -5.46 -0.10
N ALA A 508 -41.88 -4.61 0.15
CA ALA A 508 -41.29 -4.35 1.46
C ALA A 508 -42.19 -3.48 2.38
N GLY A 509 -43.35 -3.02 1.89
CA GLY A 509 -44.27 -2.18 2.65
C GLY A 509 -43.98 -0.68 2.62
N TYR A 510 -43.16 -0.22 1.64
CA TYR A 510 -42.78 1.18 1.48
C TYR A 510 -43.08 1.68 0.03
N PRO A 511 -44.38 1.69 -0.42
CA PRO A 511 -44.69 2.23 -1.73
C PRO A 511 -44.22 3.69 -1.82
N ASP A 512 -43.52 4.01 -2.90
CA ASP A 512 -42.96 5.34 -3.18
C ASP A 512 -42.14 5.96 -2.01
N GLY A 513 -41.47 5.10 -1.23
CA GLY A 513 -40.63 5.51 -0.10
C GLY A 513 -41.41 5.93 1.16
N ARG A 514 -42.70 5.49 1.28
CA ARG A 514 -43.53 5.77 2.44
C ARG A 514 -44.01 4.48 3.08
N ASP A 515 -44.06 4.44 4.41
CA ASP A 515 -44.64 3.32 5.12
C ASP A 515 -46.12 3.16 4.76
N ALA A 516 -46.50 1.96 4.29
CA ALA A 516 -47.83 1.69 3.76
C ALA A 516 -48.96 1.79 4.84
N LYS A 517 -48.62 1.70 6.15
CA LYS A 517 -49.54 1.76 7.27
C LYS A 517 -49.72 3.17 7.79
N THR A 518 -48.63 3.91 7.91
CA THR A 518 -48.60 5.23 8.56
C THR A 518 -48.57 6.39 7.57
N GLY A 519 -48.23 6.14 6.29
CA GLY A 519 -48.01 7.17 5.28
C GLY A 519 -46.72 8.01 5.52
N GLN A 520 -45.98 7.78 6.57
CA GLN A 520 -44.76 8.51 6.92
C GLN A 520 -43.65 8.21 5.90
N PRO A 521 -42.80 9.20 5.56
CA PRO A 521 -41.62 8.95 4.73
C PRO A 521 -40.70 7.94 5.38
N LEU A 522 -40.10 7.06 4.58
CA LEU A 522 -38.99 6.22 5.00
C LEU A 522 -37.73 7.07 5.06
N VAL A 523 -37.21 7.32 6.26
CA VAL A 523 -35.95 8.02 6.52
C VAL A 523 -34.91 6.97 6.92
N LEU A 524 -33.79 6.96 6.20
CA LEU A 524 -32.64 6.09 6.52
C LEU A 524 -31.42 6.94 6.89
N ASN A 525 -30.67 6.50 7.87
CA ASN A 525 -29.47 7.17 8.38
C ASN A 525 -28.23 6.61 7.70
N PHE A 526 -27.46 7.49 7.07
CA PHE A 526 -26.21 7.13 6.38
C PHE A 526 -25.01 7.70 7.13
N ASP A 527 -24.23 6.81 7.73
CA ASP A 527 -23.03 7.18 8.46
C ASP A 527 -21.84 7.25 7.50
N TRP A 528 -21.20 8.42 7.48
CA TRP A 528 -20.06 8.73 6.61
C TRP A 528 -18.81 9.04 7.42
N GLN A 529 -17.67 8.45 7.00
CA GLN A 529 -16.37 8.73 7.56
C GLN A 529 -15.69 9.90 6.84
N GLY A 530 -15.36 10.95 7.55
CA GLY A 530 -14.63 12.11 7.02
C GLY A 530 -15.45 13.40 6.96
N ALA A 531 -14.78 14.49 6.60
CA ALA A 531 -15.40 15.79 6.49
C ALA A 531 -16.38 15.83 5.31
N ALA A 532 -17.60 16.32 5.55
CA ALA A 532 -18.63 16.42 4.52
C ALA A 532 -18.22 17.36 3.36
N ALA A 533 -17.40 18.38 3.62
CA ALA A 533 -16.99 19.37 2.62
C ALA A 533 -16.22 18.74 1.44
N GLY A 534 -15.24 17.87 1.70
CA GLY A 534 -14.46 17.22 0.65
C GLY A 534 -15.19 16.10 -0.09
N SER A 535 -16.30 15.61 0.49
CA SER A 535 -17.09 14.49 -0.04
C SER A 535 -18.45 14.90 -0.59
N ARG A 536 -18.70 16.20 -0.68
CA ARG A 536 -20.03 16.76 -0.98
C ARG A 536 -20.64 16.17 -2.25
N ALA A 537 -19.92 16.15 -3.35
CA ALA A 537 -20.42 15.63 -4.62
C ALA A 537 -20.84 14.15 -4.54
N TYR A 538 -20.05 13.34 -3.82
CA TYR A 538 -20.36 11.94 -3.58
C TYR A 538 -21.61 11.77 -2.70
N LEU A 539 -21.70 12.52 -1.61
CA LEU A 539 -22.86 12.46 -0.71
C LEU A 539 -24.16 12.93 -1.38
N GLU A 540 -24.08 13.95 -2.22
CA GLU A 540 -25.20 14.38 -3.05
C GLU A 540 -25.59 13.31 -4.08
N TRP A 541 -24.61 12.61 -4.68
CA TRP A 541 -24.88 11.50 -5.57
C TRP A 541 -25.60 10.36 -4.82
N VAL A 542 -25.10 9.92 -3.68
CA VAL A 542 -25.75 8.88 -2.85
C VAL A 542 -27.20 9.28 -2.53
N THR A 543 -27.40 10.51 -2.04
CA THR A 543 -28.74 11.03 -1.72
C THR A 543 -29.68 10.95 -2.91
N ARG A 544 -29.22 11.33 -4.13
CA ARG A 544 -30.01 11.20 -5.36
C ARG A 544 -30.36 9.75 -5.70
N GLN A 545 -29.46 8.79 -5.44
CA GLN A 545 -29.76 7.38 -5.68
C GLN A 545 -30.92 6.89 -4.79
N PHE A 546 -30.94 7.24 -3.51
CA PHE A 546 -32.03 6.91 -2.60
C PHE A 546 -33.33 7.66 -2.95
N ALA A 547 -33.24 8.92 -3.35
CA ALA A 547 -34.39 9.71 -3.78
C ALA A 547 -35.12 9.13 -5.01
N LYS A 548 -34.42 8.39 -5.90
CA LYS A 548 -35.05 7.63 -7.01
C LYS A 548 -36.14 6.64 -6.52
N LEU A 549 -36.00 6.16 -5.27
CA LEU A 549 -36.97 5.29 -4.61
C LEU A 549 -37.95 6.03 -3.69
N GLY A 550 -37.84 7.36 -3.57
CA GLY A 550 -38.62 8.17 -2.63
C GLY A 550 -38.08 8.07 -1.17
N ILE A 551 -36.97 7.42 -0.96
CA ILE A 551 -36.35 7.27 0.37
C ILE A 551 -35.61 8.54 0.72
N GLN A 552 -35.82 9.07 1.92
CA GLN A 552 -35.06 10.18 2.47
C GLN A 552 -33.81 9.66 3.15
N LEU A 553 -32.66 10.27 2.86
CA LEU A 553 -31.37 9.89 3.44
C LEU A 553 -30.85 11.00 4.36
N GLU A 554 -30.67 10.69 5.64
CA GLU A 554 -30.03 11.56 6.62
C GLU A 554 -28.55 11.23 6.73
N ILE A 555 -27.68 12.17 6.35
CA ILE A 555 -26.23 12.00 6.37
C ILE A 555 -25.68 12.37 7.73
N ARG A 556 -24.93 11.45 8.36
CA ARG A 556 -24.26 11.57 9.65
C ARG A 556 -22.76 11.47 9.46
N ALA A 557 -22.13 12.59 9.07
CA ALA A 557 -20.68 12.65 8.87
C ALA A 557 -19.95 12.81 10.21
N THR A 558 -18.92 11.99 10.42
CA THR A 558 -18.04 12.04 11.60
C THR A 558 -16.59 11.80 11.20
N ASP A 559 -15.63 12.19 12.07
CA ASP A 559 -14.25 11.76 11.89
C ASP A 559 -14.11 10.23 11.96
N TYR A 560 -13.00 9.70 11.45
CA TYR A 560 -12.80 8.27 11.32
C TYR A 560 -12.84 7.51 12.66
N ASN A 561 -12.27 8.08 13.71
CA ASN A 561 -12.24 7.42 15.03
C ASN A 561 -13.65 7.27 15.61
N ARG A 562 -14.45 8.32 15.54
CA ARG A 562 -15.86 8.29 15.97
C ARG A 562 -16.69 7.37 15.08
N PHE A 563 -16.39 7.30 13.79
CA PHE A 563 -17.03 6.36 12.90
C PHE A 563 -16.72 4.91 13.32
N GLN A 564 -15.46 4.58 13.61
CA GLN A 564 -15.08 3.26 14.13
C GLN A 564 -15.79 2.93 15.45
N ASP A 565 -15.88 3.88 16.39
CA ASP A 565 -16.63 3.70 17.64
C ASP A 565 -18.10 3.39 17.41
N LYS A 566 -18.76 4.07 16.47
CA LYS A 566 -20.15 3.78 16.10
C LYS A 566 -20.30 2.36 15.55
N MET A 567 -19.37 1.96 14.68
CA MET A 567 -19.37 0.61 14.11
C MET A 567 -19.18 -0.46 15.18
N GLN A 568 -18.26 -0.25 16.13
CA GLN A 568 -18.01 -1.15 17.26
C GLN A 568 -19.22 -1.28 18.17
N LYS A 569 -20.00 -0.21 18.33
CA LYS A 569 -21.22 -0.19 19.15
C LYS A 569 -22.48 -0.61 18.39
N GLY A 570 -22.39 -0.88 17.09
CA GLY A 570 -23.55 -1.19 16.25
C GLY A 570 -24.52 -0.02 16.08
N ALA A 571 -24.05 1.22 16.23
CA ALA A 571 -24.88 2.43 16.21
C ALA A 571 -25.07 3.05 14.80
N ALA A 572 -24.39 2.52 13.78
CA ALA A 572 -24.62 2.88 12.38
C ALA A 572 -25.74 2.05 11.78
N GLN A 573 -26.61 2.65 10.95
CA GLN A 573 -27.68 1.95 10.25
C GLN A 573 -27.24 1.50 8.85
N ILE A 574 -26.80 2.46 8.04
CA ILE A 574 -26.23 2.24 6.70
C ILE A 574 -24.91 3.01 6.65
N TYR A 575 -23.92 2.44 6.01
CA TYR A 575 -22.57 3.03 5.96
C TYR A 575 -21.84 2.58 4.69
N VAL A 576 -20.79 3.31 4.31
CA VAL A 576 -19.83 2.86 3.31
C VAL A 576 -18.54 2.46 4.01
N TRP A 577 -18.06 1.28 3.68
CA TRP A 577 -16.76 0.78 4.12
C TRP A 577 -16.09 -0.02 3.02
N GLY A 578 -14.88 -0.50 3.27
CA GLY A 578 -14.12 -1.31 2.34
C GLY A 578 -13.18 -2.27 3.05
N TRP A 579 -12.64 -3.17 2.28
CA TRP A 579 -11.62 -4.11 2.72
C TRP A 579 -10.50 -4.19 1.67
N LEU A 580 -9.26 -4.19 2.12
CA LEU A 580 -8.09 -4.49 1.32
C LEU A 580 -7.58 -5.85 1.75
N ALA A 581 -7.33 -6.75 0.81
CA ALA A 581 -6.87 -8.09 1.13
C ALA A 581 -5.49 -8.08 1.81
N ASP A 582 -5.37 -8.81 2.90
CA ASP A 582 -4.11 -9.09 3.57
C ASP A 582 -3.31 -10.16 2.81
N TYR A 583 -4.02 -11.14 2.26
CA TYR A 583 -3.48 -12.24 1.46
C TYR A 583 -4.51 -12.69 0.41
N PRO A 584 -4.07 -13.34 -0.69
CA PRO A 584 -4.92 -13.63 -1.83
C PRO A 584 -5.75 -14.93 -1.69
N ASP A 585 -6.46 -15.11 -0.57
CA ASP A 585 -7.41 -16.20 -0.38
C ASP A 585 -8.84 -15.66 -0.29
N ALA A 586 -9.82 -16.41 -0.80
CA ALA A 586 -11.23 -16.06 -0.73
C ALA A 586 -11.74 -15.90 0.71
N GLU A 587 -11.14 -16.63 1.64
CA GLU A 587 -11.44 -16.52 3.08
C GLU A 587 -11.30 -15.08 3.57
N ASN A 588 -10.29 -14.33 3.08
CA ASN A 588 -10.01 -12.95 3.50
C ASN A 588 -11.07 -11.91 3.06
N PHE A 589 -12.04 -12.31 2.27
CA PHE A 589 -13.23 -11.51 1.95
C PHE A 589 -14.50 -12.12 2.55
N LEU A 590 -14.60 -13.43 2.56
CA LEU A 590 -15.81 -14.12 3.02
C LEU A 590 -15.95 -14.07 4.54
N PHE A 591 -14.84 -13.97 5.29
CA PHE A 591 -14.88 -13.83 6.76
C PHE A 591 -15.54 -12.53 7.24
N LEU A 592 -15.59 -11.51 6.36
CA LEU A 592 -16.26 -10.22 6.63
C LEU A 592 -17.79 -10.37 6.75
N LEU A 593 -18.32 -11.53 6.39
CA LEU A 593 -19.75 -11.85 6.46
C LEU A 593 -20.02 -13.08 7.34
N TYR A 594 -18.99 -13.60 8.02
CA TYR A 594 -19.12 -14.72 8.97
C TYR A 594 -19.69 -14.24 10.32
N GLY A 595 -20.72 -14.91 10.81
CA GLY A 595 -21.46 -14.47 12.00
C GLY A 595 -20.62 -14.39 13.26
N LYS A 596 -19.72 -15.37 13.50
CA LYS A 596 -18.79 -15.36 14.65
C LYS A 596 -17.66 -14.32 14.52
N ASN A 597 -17.56 -13.62 13.40
CA ASN A 597 -16.68 -12.47 13.19
C ASN A 597 -17.43 -11.13 13.33
N GLY A 598 -18.64 -11.15 13.90
CA GLY A 598 -19.47 -9.96 14.10
C GLY A 598 -18.77 -8.89 14.94
N LYS A 599 -18.77 -7.65 14.43
CA LYS A 599 -18.03 -6.55 15.06
C LYS A 599 -18.52 -6.23 16.46
N VAL A 600 -19.82 -6.22 16.67
CA VAL A 600 -20.42 -5.89 17.99
C VAL A 600 -20.29 -7.03 18.99
N ALA A 601 -20.60 -8.25 18.57
CA ALA A 601 -20.63 -9.40 19.47
C ALA A 601 -19.23 -9.95 19.81
N TYR A 602 -18.30 -9.86 18.85
CA TYR A 602 -17.01 -10.54 18.95
C TYR A 602 -15.80 -9.64 18.72
N GLY A 603 -16.00 -8.36 18.41
CA GLY A 603 -14.91 -7.42 18.08
C GLY A 603 -14.25 -7.68 16.73
N GLY A 604 -14.86 -8.53 15.88
CA GLY A 604 -14.30 -8.91 14.58
C GLY A 604 -14.54 -7.91 13.46
N GLU A 605 -14.32 -8.35 12.21
CA GLU A 605 -14.37 -7.47 11.04
C GLU A 605 -15.68 -7.56 10.23
N ASN A 606 -16.62 -8.39 10.63
CA ASN A 606 -17.98 -8.38 10.06
C ASN A 606 -18.73 -7.12 10.55
N ALA A 607 -18.49 -6.01 9.89
CA ALA A 607 -19.04 -4.70 10.23
C ALA A 607 -20.58 -4.64 10.08
N SER A 608 -21.15 -5.48 9.23
CA SER A 608 -22.60 -5.61 9.07
C SER A 608 -23.26 -6.37 10.20
N ASN A 609 -22.50 -7.05 11.04
CA ASN A 609 -23.02 -8.00 12.05
C ASN A 609 -23.95 -9.05 11.42
N TYR A 610 -23.71 -9.40 10.14
CA TYR A 610 -24.50 -10.35 9.39
C TYR A 610 -24.39 -11.74 10.01
N VAL A 611 -25.53 -12.43 10.11
CA VAL A 611 -25.61 -13.81 10.62
C VAL A 611 -26.54 -14.60 9.70
N ASN A 612 -26.03 -15.70 9.17
CA ASN A 612 -26.81 -16.69 8.45
C ASN A 612 -26.24 -18.07 8.73
N PRO A 613 -27.01 -18.98 9.39
CA PRO A 613 -26.50 -20.29 9.83
C PRO A 613 -26.00 -21.18 8.68
N GLU A 614 -26.58 -21.07 7.48
CA GLU A 614 -26.10 -21.81 6.31
C GLU A 614 -24.76 -21.26 5.84
N TYR A 615 -24.63 -19.93 5.72
CA TYR A 615 -23.39 -19.27 5.36
C TYR A 615 -22.27 -19.62 6.34
N ASP A 616 -22.55 -19.50 7.64
CA ASP A 616 -21.58 -19.75 8.70
C ASP A 616 -21.05 -21.19 8.65
N ARG A 617 -21.94 -22.18 8.47
CA ARG A 617 -21.54 -23.58 8.32
C ARG A 617 -20.69 -23.81 7.05
N LEU A 618 -21.06 -23.18 5.92
CA LEU A 618 -20.29 -23.28 4.70
C LEU A 618 -18.91 -22.63 4.84
N PHE A 619 -18.83 -21.49 5.51
CA PHE A 619 -17.57 -20.81 5.80
C PHE A 619 -16.67 -21.68 6.68
N GLU A 620 -17.20 -22.25 7.76
CA GLU A 620 -16.48 -23.15 8.67
C GLU A 620 -15.94 -24.41 7.95
N THR A 621 -16.62 -24.86 6.89
CA THR A 621 -16.14 -25.97 6.07
C THR A 621 -15.09 -25.48 5.06
N MET A 622 -15.39 -24.41 4.33
CA MET A 622 -14.58 -23.88 3.23
C MET A 622 -13.17 -23.45 3.70
N ARG A 623 -13.08 -22.81 4.87
CA ARG A 623 -11.80 -22.29 5.39
C ARG A 623 -10.73 -23.35 5.67
N TYR A 624 -11.12 -24.61 5.76
CA TYR A 624 -10.22 -25.74 5.99
C TYR A 624 -9.85 -26.50 4.72
N LEU A 625 -10.37 -26.10 3.56
CA LEU A 625 -10.10 -26.75 2.29
C LEU A 625 -8.94 -26.06 1.55
N GLU A 626 -8.10 -26.91 0.93
CA GLU A 626 -7.17 -26.47 -0.10
C GLU A 626 -7.92 -26.00 -1.35
N ASP A 627 -7.28 -25.20 -2.18
CA ASP A 627 -7.84 -24.73 -3.44
C ASP A 627 -8.17 -25.91 -4.36
N GLY A 628 -9.44 -25.99 -4.75
CA GLY A 628 -9.95 -27.11 -5.54
C GLY A 628 -11.44 -26.98 -5.86
N PRO A 629 -12.01 -27.94 -6.62
CA PRO A 629 -13.40 -27.84 -7.07
C PRO A 629 -14.42 -27.81 -5.92
N GLU A 630 -14.13 -28.45 -4.80
CA GLU A 630 -15.01 -28.44 -3.63
C GLU A 630 -15.03 -27.06 -2.97
N LYS A 631 -13.86 -26.47 -2.68
CA LYS A 631 -13.76 -25.12 -2.13
C LYS A 631 -14.47 -24.12 -3.05
N ALA A 632 -14.27 -24.22 -4.36
CA ALA A 632 -14.93 -23.35 -5.34
C ALA A 632 -16.46 -23.45 -5.29
N ARG A 633 -17.04 -24.67 -5.17
CA ARG A 633 -18.49 -24.85 -5.04
C ARG A 633 -19.04 -24.22 -3.74
N LEU A 634 -18.33 -24.35 -2.62
CA LEU A 634 -18.73 -23.72 -1.37
C LEU A 634 -18.70 -22.19 -1.48
N ILE A 635 -17.64 -21.64 -2.08
CA ILE A 635 -17.52 -20.19 -2.35
C ILE A 635 -18.70 -19.70 -3.18
N ASP A 636 -19.03 -20.38 -4.28
CA ASP A 636 -20.16 -20.02 -5.15
C ASP A 636 -21.49 -20.02 -4.39
N ARG A 637 -21.71 -21.02 -3.53
CA ARG A 637 -22.95 -21.08 -2.71
C ARG A 637 -23.00 -19.95 -1.68
N MET A 638 -21.87 -19.67 -1.02
CA MET A 638 -21.77 -18.59 -0.04
C MET A 638 -22.03 -17.22 -0.69
N ILE A 639 -21.45 -16.97 -1.87
CA ILE A 639 -21.69 -15.73 -2.62
C ILE A 639 -23.16 -15.61 -3.01
N SER A 640 -23.78 -16.69 -3.46
CA SER A 640 -25.21 -16.70 -3.83
C SER A 640 -26.12 -16.35 -2.64
N ILE A 641 -25.80 -16.86 -1.45
CA ILE A 641 -26.54 -16.55 -0.21
C ILE A 641 -26.46 -15.05 0.11
N VAL A 642 -25.26 -14.47 0.08
CA VAL A 642 -25.09 -13.04 0.43
C VAL A 642 -25.61 -12.11 -0.66
N GLN A 643 -25.67 -12.55 -1.92
CA GLN A 643 -26.35 -11.81 -2.96
C GLN A 643 -27.85 -11.76 -2.72
N GLU A 644 -28.47 -12.89 -2.35
CA GLU A 644 -29.90 -12.96 -2.03
C GLU A 644 -30.26 -12.16 -0.77
N ASP A 645 -29.51 -12.34 0.31
CA ASP A 645 -29.75 -11.65 1.59
C ASP A 645 -29.42 -10.17 1.54
N ALA A 646 -28.50 -9.78 0.64
CA ALA A 646 -28.01 -8.41 0.43
C ALA A 646 -27.57 -7.69 1.73
N PRO A 647 -26.70 -8.27 2.58
CA PRO A 647 -26.15 -7.56 3.72
C PRO A 647 -25.31 -6.34 3.28
N TRP A 648 -24.85 -6.38 2.06
CA TRP A 648 -24.20 -5.27 1.36
C TRP A 648 -24.89 -4.98 0.03
N SER A 649 -24.96 -3.72 -0.36
CA SER A 649 -24.93 -3.36 -1.78
C SER A 649 -23.47 -3.43 -2.20
N PHE A 650 -23.09 -4.51 -2.91
CA PHE A 650 -21.72 -4.69 -3.41
C PHE A 650 -21.38 -3.50 -4.30
N GLY A 651 -20.29 -2.83 -3.98
CA GLY A 651 -19.97 -1.57 -4.60
C GLY A 651 -18.99 -1.69 -5.75
N THR A 652 -17.70 -1.48 -5.46
CA THR A 652 -16.69 -1.44 -6.51
C THR A 652 -15.42 -2.15 -6.09
N PHE A 653 -14.80 -2.87 -7.04
CA PHE A 653 -13.39 -3.20 -7.00
C PHE A 653 -12.64 -2.04 -7.67
N SER A 654 -11.68 -1.45 -6.97
CA SER A 654 -10.92 -0.35 -7.55
C SER A 654 -9.95 -0.86 -8.62
N THR A 655 -9.55 0.02 -9.52
CA THR A 655 -8.39 -0.21 -10.38
C THR A 655 -7.21 0.52 -9.78
N ALA A 656 -6.13 -0.20 -9.50
CA ALA A 656 -4.85 0.40 -9.20
C ALA A 656 -4.25 0.93 -10.51
N VAL A 657 -3.95 2.22 -10.57
CA VAL A 657 -3.36 2.90 -11.74
C VAL A 657 -2.11 3.61 -11.28
N ALA A 658 -0.95 3.09 -11.62
CA ALA A 658 0.31 3.78 -11.39
C ALA A 658 0.55 4.85 -12.46
N ALA A 659 1.47 5.78 -12.19
CA ALA A 659 1.96 6.73 -13.17
C ALA A 659 3.48 6.62 -13.24
N SER A 660 4.05 6.53 -14.43
CA SER A 660 5.49 6.48 -14.62
C SER A 660 5.91 7.07 -15.96
N HIS A 661 7.17 7.40 -16.09
CA HIS A 661 7.77 7.68 -17.38
C HIS A 661 8.11 6.39 -18.13
N HIS A 662 8.24 6.48 -19.44
CA HIS A 662 8.52 5.36 -20.35
C HIS A 662 9.89 4.67 -20.14
N TRP A 663 10.84 5.33 -19.47
CA TRP A 663 12.13 4.73 -19.08
C TRP A 663 12.03 3.82 -17.85
N VAL A 664 10.88 3.80 -17.16
CA VAL A 664 10.59 2.84 -16.09
C VAL A 664 10.12 1.55 -16.72
N LYS A 665 10.82 0.45 -16.44
CA LYS A 665 10.55 -0.88 -16.99
C LYS A 665 9.98 -1.77 -15.91
N ASN A 666 9.18 -2.76 -16.31
CA ASN A 666 8.65 -3.83 -15.45
C ASN A 666 7.72 -3.37 -14.32
N LEU A 667 7.15 -2.18 -14.40
CA LEU A 667 6.19 -1.71 -13.41
C LEU A 667 4.82 -2.38 -13.64
N LYS A 668 4.58 -3.53 -13.01
CA LYS A 668 3.27 -4.21 -12.97
C LYS A 668 2.58 -3.85 -11.64
N PRO A 669 1.49 -3.06 -11.64
CA PRO A 669 0.83 -2.67 -10.40
C PRO A 669 0.26 -3.88 -9.66
N THR A 670 0.43 -3.90 -8.35
CA THR A 670 -0.11 -4.96 -7.47
C THR A 670 -0.17 -4.45 -6.03
N GLN A 671 -1.23 -4.79 -5.32
CA GLN A 671 -1.41 -4.46 -3.90
C GLN A 671 -0.93 -5.57 -2.98
N ILE A 672 -0.77 -6.80 -3.49
CA ILE A 672 -0.35 -7.98 -2.71
C ILE A 672 1.19 -8.10 -2.66
N ILE A 673 1.88 -7.83 -3.77
CA ILE A 673 3.33 -8.01 -3.87
C ILE A 673 4.03 -6.73 -3.41
N GLN A 674 4.57 -6.75 -2.21
CA GLN A 674 5.12 -5.56 -1.55
C GLN A 674 6.59 -5.30 -1.92
N ASP A 675 7.36 -6.33 -2.26
CA ASP A 675 8.77 -6.24 -2.70
C ASP A 675 8.93 -5.83 -4.17
N ARG A 676 7.85 -5.37 -4.83
CA ARG A 676 7.79 -5.10 -6.28
C ARG A 676 8.88 -4.18 -6.82
N LEU A 677 9.44 -3.28 -5.99
CA LEU A 677 10.46 -2.32 -6.46
C LEU A 677 11.79 -3.00 -6.84
N MET A 678 12.06 -4.20 -6.36
CA MET A 678 13.27 -4.92 -6.76
C MET A 678 13.23 -5.41 -8.22
N TYR A 679 12.02 -5.52 -8.81
CA TYR A 679 11.80 -5.94 -10.19
C TYR A 679 11.79 -4.78 -11.18
N ILE A 680 11.81 -3.53 -10.71
CA ILE A 680 11.75 -2.34 -11.55
C ILE A 680 13.14 -2.02 -12.10
N GLY A 681 13.23 -1.90 -13.42
CA GLY A 681 14.40 -1.43 -14.14
C GLY A 681 14.25 0.03 -14.56
N ILE A 682 15.36 0.74 -14.68
CA ILE A 682 15.43 2.14 -15.13
C ILE A 682 16.38 2.25 -16.32
N ASP A 683 15.90 2.85 -17.42
CA ASP A 683 16.77 3.36 -18.49
C ASP A 683 17.28 4.73 -18.09
N ALA A 684 18.42 4.74 -17.40
CA ALA A 684 19.01 5.94 -16.84
C ALA A 684 19.52 6.92 -17.91
N ALA A 685 19.94 6.40 -19.06
CA ALA A 685 20.40 7.24 -20.17
C ALA A 685 19.24 8.00 -20.81
N GLU A 686 18.12 7.33 -21.05
CA GLU A 686 16.90 7.95 -21.59
C GLU A 686 16.34 9.00 -20.61
N ARG A 687 16.33 8.71 -19.31
CA ARG A 687 15.94 9.65 -18.26
C ARG A 687 16.81 10.90 -18.25
N GLU A 688 18.15 10.74 -18.21
CA GLU A 688 19.06 11.88 -18.20
C GLU A 688 18.87 12.77 -19.44
N ALA A 689 18.74 12.18 -20.61
CA ALA A 689 18.50 12.90 -21.85
C ALA A 689 17.19 13.71 -21.79
N ALA A 690 16.12 13.10 -21.26
CA ALA A 690 14.83 13.77 -21.06
C ALA A 690 14.92 14.92 -20.05
N VAL A 691 15.55 14.70 -18.89
CA VAL A 691 15.74 15.74 -17.86
C VAL A 691 16.49 16.94 -18.44
N ARG A 692 17.56 16.70 -19.19
CA ARG A 692 18.33 17.79 -19.86
C ARG A 692 17.49 18.49 -20.92
N ALA A 693 16.74 17.77 -21.73
CA ALA A 693 15.92 18.33 -22.79
C ALA A 693 14.77 19.19 -22.27
N TRP A 694 14.05 18.67 -21.24
CA TRP A 694 12.83 19.29 -20.73
C TRP A 694 13.08 20.50 -19.81
N ASN A 695 14.28 20.61 -19.24
CA ASN A 695 14.62 21.65 -18.27
C ASN A 695 15.70 22.62 -18.78
N ARG A 696 15.85 22.74 -20.10
CA ARG A 696 16.76 23.74 -20.69
C ARG A 696 16.31 25.12 -20.27
N PRO A 697 17.23 25.98 -19.74
CA PRO A 697 16.89 27.34 -19.39
C PRO A 697 16.46 28.14 -20.62
N ILE A 698 15.36 28.88 -20.50
CA ILE A 698 14.88 29.82 -21.51
C ILE A 698 15.59 31.17 -21.26
N LEU A 699 16.65 31.45 -21.98
CA LEU A 699 17.52 32.62 -21.73
C LEU A 699 17.11 33.89 -22.48
N TRP A 700 16.27 33.81 -23.51
CA TRP A 700 15.88 35.00 -24.32
C TRP A 700 15.22 36.11 -23.48
N PRO A 701 14.45 35.87 -22.40
CA PRO A 701 13.89 36.95 -21.56
C PRO A 701 14.99 37.78 -20.88
N LEU A 702 16.09 37.13 -20.49
CA LEU A 702 17.25 37.83 -19.92
C LEU A 702 17.89 38.78 -20.94
N GLY A 703 17.94 38.35 -22.19
CA GLY A 703 18.41 39.21 -23.33
C GLY A 703 17.52 40.44 -23.52
N VAL A 704 16.19 40.27 -23.41
CA VAL A 704 15.24 41.38 -23.50
C VAL A 704 15.43 42.34 -22.31
N ILE A 705 15.54 41.81 -21.08
CA ILE A 705 15.78 42.63 -19.88
C ILE A 705 17.09 43.39 -20.01
N ALA A 706 18.17 42.76 -20.43
CA ALA A 706 19.46 43.39 -20.65
C ALA A 706 19.35 44.52 -21.72
N GLY A 707 18.64 44.27 -22.81
CA GLY A 707 18.35 45.27 -23.85
C GLY A 707 17.58 46.49 -23.29
N LEU A 708 16.56 46.26 -22.48
CA LEU A 708 15.79 47.32 -21.81
C LEU A 708 16.65 48.14 -20.83
N ILE A 709 17.51 47.47 -20.07
CA ILE A 709 18.46 48.17 -19.17
C ILE A 709 19.41 49.03 -19.95
N VAL A 710 19.96 48.54 -21.09
CA VAL A 710 20.83 49.31 -21.95
C VAL A 710 20.10 50.53 -22.52
N LEU A 711 18.89 50.35 -23.03
CA LEU A 711 18.06 51.46 -23.53
C LEU A 711 17.76 52.49 -22.44
N PHE A 712 17.44 52.04 -21.22
CA PHE A 712 17.23 52.91 -20.07
C PHE A 712 18.49 53.73 -19.74
N LEU A 713 19.65 53.10 -19.68
CA LEU A 713 20.94 53.77 -19.43
C LEU A 713 21.28 54.78 -20.52
N PHE A 714 20.98 54.47 -21.79
CA PHE A 714 21.12 55.41 -22.90
C PHE A 714 20.18 56.62 -22.72
N GLY A 715 18.93 56.39 -22.37
CA GLY A 715 17.94 57.43 -22.06
C GLY A 715 18.42 58.36 -20.94
N VAL A 716 18.83 57.78 -19.80
CA VAL A 716 19.39 58.53 -18.67
C VAL A 716 20.61 59.36 -19.08
N ARG A 717 21.54 58.76 -19.84
CA ARG A 717 22.73 59.45 -20.34
C ARG A 717 22.37 60.58 -21.28
N HIS A 718 21.37 60.39 -22.14
CA HIS A 718 20.89 61.42 -23.07
C HIS A 718 20.29 62.63 -22.29
N VAL A 719 19.44 62.36 -21.30
CA VAL A 719 18.82 63.36 -20.43
C VAL A 719 19.89 64.11 -19.63
N LEU A 720 20.84 63.41 -19.03
CA LEU A 720 21.95 64.05 -18.31
C LEU A 720 22.82 64.96 -19.20
N ARG A 721 23.12 64.52 -20.43
CA ARG A 721 23.84 65.32 -21.42
C ARG A 721 23.04 66.56 -21.87
N ALA A 722 21.74 66.41 -22.10
CA ALA A 722 20.86 67.52 -22.44
C ALA A 722 20.77 68.55 -21.30
N ARG A 723 20.67 68.08 -20.01
CA ARG A 723 20.71 68.95 -18.82
C ARG A 723 22.07 69.67 -18.66
N ALA A 724 23.19 68.98 -18.92
CA ALA A 724 24.52 69.56 -18.86
C ALA A 724 24.68 70.63 -19.89
N ARG A 725 24.21 70.46 -21.16
CA ARG A 725 24.25 71.46 -22.25
C ARG A 725 23.39 72.68 -21.89
N ARG A 726 22.21 72.54 -21.26
CA ARG A 726 21.37 73.63 -20.80
C ARG A 726 22.06 74.50 -19.72
N LYS A 727 22.80 73.86 -18.78
CA LYS A 727 23.55 74.60 -17.75
C LYS A 727 24.75 75.41 -18.35
N VAL A 728 25.34 75.00 -19.43
CA VAL A 728 26.43 75.72 -20.08
C VAL A 728 25.89 76.93 -20.83
N SER A 729 24.73 76.85 -21.48
CA SER A 729 24.14 78.01 -22.23
C SER A 729 23.57 79.11 -21.29
N SER A 730 23.27 78.78 -19.99
CA SER A 730 22.84 79.79 -19.02
C SER A 730 23.99 80.51 -18.28
N ARG A 731 25.26 80.14 -18.53
CA ARG A 731 26.47 80.81 -18.00
C ARG A 731 27.16 81.74 -18.96
N SER A 732 26.68 81.90 -20.21
CA SER A 732 27.25 82.72 -21.26
C SER A 732 26.32 83.84 -21.72
N ALA A 733 25.65 84.50 -20.76
CA ALA A 733 25.05 85.81 -21.00
C ALA A 733 25.72 86.84 -20.07
N PRO A 734 26.15 87.95 -20.56
CA PRO A 734 26.95 88.97 -19.83
C PRO A 734 26.18 89.67 -18.74
#